data_d3ad26bfe9fc82357eb7ff1740ffde24
#
_entry.id   d3ad26bfe9fc82357eb7ff1740ffde24
#
_cell.length_a   1.000
_cell.length_b   1.000
_cell.length_c   1.000
_cell.angle_alpha   90.00
_cell.angle_beta   90.00
_cell.angle_gamma   90.00
#
_symmetry.space_group_name_H-M   'P 1'
#
loop_
_entity.id
_entity.type
_entity.pdbx_description
1 polymer ?
#
loop_
_entity_poly.entity_id
_entity_poly.type
_entity_poly.pdbx_seq_one_letter_code
_entity_poly.pdbx_strand_id
1 'polypeptide(L)'
;MLHDKIIIKGAKENNLKNIDIEIPRDKLVVLTGVSGSGKSSLAFDTIYAEGQRRYIESLSSYARMFLGQMEKPNVESIEGLSPAISIDQKTTSKNPRSTVGTVTEIYDYIRLLYARIGIPHCPICGREIKQQTVDQIVDNVLSLPEGTKFQILSPVVRGKKGEHAKELANALKAGFVRARIDGEITELYEGMKLQKTYKHTIDIIVDRLVVKDGIRTRLADSIETTTQHSGGNVIIDVIGDKEYLYSLNYACPEHGISIDELSPRMFSFNNPYGACPTCTGLGTFLKVNPDLVIPNKNLSISEGAICASGWGKADSGSIAAMYYNAIGKEYGFDLKTPIKDIPEAGLNAILYGTSQKMQMTRSTFYGSGTYMSEFEGIINNLERRYKETTSDWARWEIEQVMTACKCPDCNGTRLKPEILSVTVGNKNISDFCDMSITQAIDYIESLVLSEKDRFISESILKEIKSRLNFLKSVGLDYLTLSRSSGTLSGGESQRIRLATQIGSMLMGVVYILDEPSIGLHQRDNDKLIETLKHLRDLGNTLIVVEHDEDTMRCADHIVDIGPGAGVHGGEVVCSGTIDDIISCKDSITGAYLSGERKIPIPVIRRQGNGNVLTVKGASENNLKNIDVKFPLGCFTCITGVSGSGKSSLVNEILYKHLANELNGAKKPVGKFDKFIGIENLDKVINIDQSPIGRTPRSNPATYTGVFTDIRELFAQTQDAKIRGYNSGRFSFNVKGGRCEACQGDGIIKIEMHFLADVYVPCDVCKGSRYNRETLEVKYKGKTISDVLEMTVEEALKFFESIPKIKRKLQTLYDVGLGYIKLGQSATTLSGGEAQRVKLSTELSKRPTGRTIYILDEPTTGLHTADVHKLIDVLQKLVDNGNSVIVIEHNLDVIKTADHIIDLGPEGGDKGGKIVVDGTPEEISKNKKSYTGQYLKKILNEK
;
A
#
# COMPACT_ATOMS: atom_id res chain seq x y z
N MET A 1 31.21 8.60 -32.55
CA MET A 1 30.77 9.92 -32.07
C MET A 1 29.69 9.67 -31.00
N LEU A 2 29.90 10.12 -29.80
CA LEU A 2 28.83 10.11 -28.78
C LEU A 2 27.81 11.16 -29.28
N HIS A 3 26.58 10.74 -29.54
CA HIS A 3 25.51 11.66 -29.86
C HIS A 3 25.20 12.53 -28.63
N ASP A 4 25.30 13.85 -28.77
CA ASP A 4 25.00 14.80 -27.69
C ASP A 4 23.48 15.00 -27.51
N LYS A 5 22.69 14.38 -28.37
CA LYS A 5 21.23 14.48 -28.38
C LYS A 5 20.57 13.14 -28.63
N ILE A 6 19.35 12.99 -28.14
CA ILE A 6 18.40 11.95 -28.54
C ILE A 6 17.56 12.57 -29.66
N ILE A 7 17.58 11.99 -30.85
CA ILE A 7 16.85 12.47 -32.02
C ILE A 7 15.72 11.52 -32.33
N ILE A 8 14.50 12.01 -32.23
CA ILE A 8 13.27 11.25 -32.46
C ILE A 8 12.65 11.79 -33.76
N LYS A 9 12.31 10.90 -34.68
CA LYS A 9 11.67 11.24 -35.94
C LYS A 9 10.38 10.47 -36.12
N GLY A 10 9.33 11.16 -36.52
CA GLY A 10 8.07 10.58 -36.92
C GLY A 10 7.34 9.85 -35.79
N ALA A 11 7.32 10.37 -34.55
CA ALA A 11 6.56 9.76 -33.44
C ALA A 11 5.05 9.95 -33.64
N LYS A 12 4.30 8.82 -33.67
CA LYS A 12 2.86 8.76 -33.96
C LYS A 12 2.07 7.96 -32.90
N GLU A 13 2.65 7.72 -31.73
CA GLU A 13 1.99 6.91 -30.71
C GLU A 13 0.80 7.66 -30.10
N ASN A 14 -0.33 6.97 -29.93
CA ASN A 14 -1.58 7.53 -29.42
C ASN A 14 -2.05 8.80 -30.17
N ASN A 15 -1.97 9.98 -29.51
CA ASN A 15 -2.40 11.24 -30.10
C ASN A 15 -1.26 12.08 -30.71
N LEU A 16 -0.02 11.57 -30.75
CA LEU A 16 1.11 12.28 -31.35
C LEU A 16 0.96 12.41 -32.85
N LYS A 17 1.20 13.61 -33.39
CA LYS A 17 0.97 13.98 -34.78
C LYS A 17 2.26 13.97 -35.62
N ASN A 18 2.92 12.81 -35.67
CA ASN A 18 4.14 12.65 -36.48
C ASN A 18 5.23 13.68 -36.13
N ILE A 19 5.54 13.75 -34.82
CA ILE A 19 6.44 14.77 -34.32
C ILE A 19 7.90 14.37 -34.48
N ASP A 20 8.72 15.38 -34.81
CA ASP A 20 10.17 15.32 -34.78
C ASP A 20 10.68 16.16 -33.63
N ILE A 21 11.60 15.62 -32.83
CA ILE A 21 12.14 16.32 -31.68
C ILE A 21 13.58 15.91 -31.38
N GLU A 22 14.37 16.87 -30.90
CA GLU A 22 15.73 16.68 -30.40
C GLU A 22 15.78 16.97 -28.91
N ILE A 23 16.22 16.01 -28.12
CA ILE A 23 16.33 16.10 -26.66
C ILE A 23 17.83 16.06 -26.30
N PRO A 24 18.37 17.07 -25.60
CA PRO A 24 19.77 17.07 -25.19
C PRO A 24 20.03 15.96 -24.17
N ARG A 25 21.20 15.31 -24.29
CA ARG A 25 21.67 14.30 -23.34
C ARG A 25 22.37 14.94 -22.14
N ASP A 26 22.45 14.17 -21.04
CA ASP A 26 23.10 14.56 -19.79
C ASP A 26 22.53 15.87 -19.21
N LYS A 27 21.23 16.05 -19.38
CA LYS A 27 20.44 17.23 -19.00
C LYS A 27 19.16 16.81 -18.25
N LEU A 28 18.66 17.75 -17.46
CA LEU A 28 17.32 17.67 -16.89
C LEU A 28 16.34 18.27 -17.89
N VAL A 29 15.55 17.42 -18.56
CA VAL A 29 14.57 17.78 -19.56
C VAL A 29 13.18 17.62 -18.99
N VAL A 30 12.37 18.66 -19.03
CA VAL A 30 10.97 18.64 -18.60
C VAL A 30 10.04 18.59 -19.81
N LEU A 31 9.15 17.59 -19.85
CA LEU A 31 8.03 17.52 -20.77
C LEU A 31 6.80 18.10 -20.10
N THR A 32 6.28 19.20 -20.62
CA THR A 32 5.12 19.90 -20.07
C THR A 32 3.99 20.07 -21.08
N GLY A 33 2.88 20.65 -20.70
CA GLY A 33 1.69 20.87 -21.50
C GLY A 33 0.40 20.47 -20.83
N VAL A 34 -0.75 20.80 -21.38
CA VAL A 34 -2.06 20.51 -20.79
C VAL A 34 -2.31 19.00 -20.60
N SER A 35 -3.20 18.64 -19.69
CA SER A 35 -3.56 17.24 -19.45
C SER A 35 -4.13 16.61 -20.72
N GLY A 36 -3.64 15.40 -21.11
CA GLY A 36 -4.03 14.72 -22.35
C GLY A 36 -3.38 15.29 -23.61
N SER A 37 -2.35 16.14 -23.55
CA SER A 37 -1.65 16.69 -24.72
C SER A 37 -0.72 15.69 -25.44
N GLY A 38 -0.33 14.57 -24.81
CA GLY A 38 0.54 13.55 -25.40
C GLY A 38 1.91 13.40 -24.73
N LYS A 39 2.14 14.08 -23.60
CA LYS A 39 3.40 13.99 -22.82
C LYS A 39 3.81 12.56 -22.48
N SER A 40 2.90 11.82 -21.86
CA SER A 40 3.15 10.43 -21.46
C SER A 40 3.30 9.51 -22.68
N SER A 41 2.59 9.79 -23.77
CA SER A 41 2.76 9.07 -25.05
C SER A 41 4.17 9.23 -25.62
N LEU A 42 4.76 10.43 -25.52
CA LEU A 42 6.14 10.66 -25.94
C LEU A 42 7.13 10.02 -24.96
N ALA A 43 6.96 10.26 -23.64
CA ALA A 43 7.92 9.81 -22.62
C ALA A 43 7.92 8.29 -22.45
N PHE A 44 6.76 7.68 -22.22
CA PHE A 44 6.62 6.27 -21.84
C PHE A 44 6.33 5.37 -23.03
N ASP A 45 5.32 5.72 -23.84
CA ASP A 45 4.88 4.83 -24.92
C ASP A 45 5.83 4.90 -26.14
N THR A 46 6.67 5.96 -26.25
CA THR A 46 7.66 6.10 -27.33
C THR A 46 9.09 5.92 -26.85
N ILE A 47 9.62 6.83 -26.01
CA ILE A 47 11.04 6.84 -25.63
C ILE A 47 11.40 5.66 -24.75
N TYR A 48 10.65 5.47 -23.65
CA TYR A 48 10.90 4.35 -22.74
C TYR A 48 10.67 2.99 -23.40
N ALA A 49 9.55 2.84 -24.12
CA ALA A 49 9.21 1.60 -24.81
C ALA A 49 10.30 1.17 -25.79
N GLU A 50 10.83 2.10 -26.60
CA GLU A 50 11.91 1.81 -27.52
C GLU A 50 13.24 1.52 -26.81
N GLY A 51 13.57 2.25 -25.74
CA GLY A 51 14.76 2.01 -24.92
C GLY A 51 14.75 0.63 -24.28
N GLN A 52 13.62 0.24 -23.71
CA GLN A 52 13.44 -1.07 -23.11
C GLN A 52 13.44 -2.19 -24.15
N ARG A 53 12.76 -1.97 -25.31
CA ARG A 53 12.78 -2.93 -26.41
C ARG A 53 14.21 -3.23 -26.86
N ARG A 54 15.03 -2.20 -27.12
CA ARG A 54 16.46 -2.38 -27.50
C ARG A 54 17.27 -3.08 -26.44
N TYR A 55 17.04 -2.77 -25.17
CA TYR A 55 17.71 -3.45 -24.07
C TYR A 55 17.35 -4.93 -24.03
N ILE A 56 16.06 -5.29 -24.14
CA ILE A 56 15.62 -6.70 -24.17
C ILE A 56 16.18 -7.42 -25.40
N GLU A 57 16.23 -6.77 -26.55
CA GLU A 57 16.82 -7.36 -27.77
C GLU A 57 18.32 -7.64 -27.64
N SER A 58 19.03 -6.89 -26.83
CA SER A 58 20.45 -7.13 -26.54
C SER A 58 20.71 -8.35 -25.63
N LEU A 59 19.69 -8.84 -24.95
CA LEU A 59 19.79 -10.00 -24.06
C LEU A 59 19.81 -11.32 -24.81
N SER A 60 20.23 -12.39 -24.13
CA SER A 60 20.22 -13.75 -24.69
C SER A 60 18.79 -14.19 -25.09
N SER A 61 18.70 -15.11 -26.07
CA SER A 61 17.40 -15.66 -26.52
C SER A 61 16.60 -16.30 -25.35
N TYR A 62 17.30 -16.89 -24.39
CA TYR A 62 16.70 -17.46 -23.19
C TYR A 62 16.06 -16.37 -22.30
N ALA A 63 16.76 -15.28 -22.03
CA ALA A 63 16.24 -14.17 -21.24
C ALA A 63 15.04 -13.50 -21.93
N ARG A 64 15.09 -13.33 -23.27
CA ARG A 64 13.99 -12.78 -24.07
C ARG A 64 12.71 -13.61 -24.00
N MET A 65 12.85 -14.96 -23.91
CA MET A 65 11.69 -15.85 -23.79
C MET A 65 10.92 -15.63 -22.47
N PHE A 66 11.61 -15.23 -21.39
CA PHE A 66 10.98 -14.92 -20.10
C PHE A 66 10.42 -13.51 -20.01
N LEU A 67 11.08 -12.54 -20.65
CA LEU A 67 10.71 -11.13 -20.58
C LEU A 67 9.62 -10.73 -21.60
N GLY A 68 9.35 -11.63 -22.57
CA GLY A 68 8.41 -11.37 -23.65
C GLY A 68 8.99 -10.48 -24.77
N GLN A 69 8.33 -10.46 -25.92
CA GLN A 69 8.63 -9.50 -26.98
C GLN A 69 7.82 -8.23 -26.73
N MET A 70 8.47 -7.09 -26.74
CA MET A 70 7.81 -5.79 -26.71
C MET A 70 7.49 -5.35 -28.15
N GLU A 71 6.32 -4.84 -28.36
CA GLU A 71 5.96 -4.22 -29.65
C GLU A 71 6.82 -2.99 -29.89
N LYS A 72 7.19 -2.78 -31.16
CA LYS A 72 7.90 -1.56 -31.55
C LYS A 72 6.93 -0.38 -31.49
N PRO A 73 7.26 0.71 -30.78
CA PRO A 73 6.42 1.88 -30.78
C PRO A 73 6.29 2.47 -32.20
N ASN A 74 5.19 3.17 -32.44
CA ASN A 74 4.90 3.80 -33.72
C ASN A 74 5.76 5.06 -33.92
N VAL A 75 7.02 4.84 -34.26
CA VAL A 75 8.03 5.87 -34.51
C VAL A 75 8.91 5.45 -35.67
N GLU A 76 9.33 6.42 -36.52
CA GLU A 76 10.21 6.13 -37.66
C GLU A 76 11.61 5.74 -37.17
N SER A 77 12.25 6.60 -36.38
CA SER A 77 13.57 6.31 -35.80
C SER A 77 13.79 7.07 -34.49
N ILE A 78 14.60 6.46 -33.60
CA ILE A 78 15.17 7.13 -32.39
C ILE A 78 16.68 6.88 -32.43
N GLU A 79 17.47 7.94 -32.47
CA GLU A 79 18.93 7.89 -32.44
C GLU A 79 19.44 8.43 -31.11
N GLY A 80 20.64 8.00 -30.68
CA GLY A 80 21.29 8.48 -29.45
C GLY A 80 20.66 8.00 -28.13
N LEU A 81 19.71 7.05 -28.16
CA LEU A 81 19.02 6.56 -26.98
C LEU A 81 19.90 5.58 -26.19
N SER A 82 20.16 5.89 -24.93
CA SER A 82 20.78 5.00 -23.93
C SER A 82 19.73 4.08 -23.29
N PRO A 83 20.16 3.04 -22.52
CA PRO A 83 19.22 2.25 -21.73
C PRO A 83 18.30 3.13 -20.90
N ALA A 84 17.00 2.86 -20.96
CA ALA A 84 15.99 3.68 -20.30
C ALA A 84 15.41 2.99 -19.05
N ILE A 85 15.23 3.77 -17.99
CA ILE A 85 14.63 3.35 -16.73
C ILE A 85 13.41 4.21 -16.46
N SER A 86 12.26 3.58 -16.25
CA SER A 86 11.01 4.27 -15.94
C SER A 86 10.72 4.26 -14.44
N ILE A 87 10.31 5.41 -13.92
CA ILE A 87 9.82 5.59 -12.56
C ILE A 87 8.41 6.18 -12.64
N ASP A 88 7.43 5.29 -12.83
CA ASP A 88 6.01 5.62 -12.96
C ASP A 88 5.28 5.61 -11.63
N GLN A 89 4.06 6.17 -11.60
CA GLN A 89 3.18 6.17 -10.44
C GLN A 89 2.46 4.84 -10.22
N LYS A 90 2.44 3.94 -11.21
CA LYS A 90 1.61 2.75 -11.17
C LYS A 90 2.07 1.75 -10.12
N THR A 91 1.14 1.43 -9.24
CA THR A 91 1.02 0.27 -8.37
C THR A 91 2.04 0.11 -7.26
N THR A 92 1.61 0.47 -6.06
CA THR A 92 2.11 -0.15 -4.83
C THR A 92 1.92 -1.66 -4.93
N SER A 93 2.97 -2.42 -4.67
CA SER A 93 2.86 -3.88 -4.57
C SER A 93 1.82 -4.25 -3.51
N LYS A 94 0.78 -4.97 -3.88
CA LYS A 94 -0.23 -5.49 -2.93
C LYS A 94 0.27 -6.71 -2.16
N ASN A 95 1.53 -7.10 -2.34
CA ASN A 95 2.09 -8.22 -1.61
C ASN A 95 2.23 -7.84 -0.12
N PRO A 96 1.56 -8.52 0.81
CA PRO A 96 1.60 -8.19 2.24
C PRO A 96 2.98 -8.43 2.88
N ARG A 97 3.88 -9.12 2.19
CA ARG A 97 5.25 -9.36 2.64
C ARG A 97 6.22 -8.25 2.22
N SER A 98 5.83 -7.38 1.28
CA SER A 98 6.68 -6.26 0.87
C SER A 98 6.64 -5.13 1.88
N THR A 99 7.82 -4.68 2.31
CA THR A 99 8.00 -3.53 3.21
C THR A 99 8.92 -2.50 2.56
N VAL A 100 8.97 -1.28 3.10
CA VAL A 100 9.93 -0.26 2.65
C VAL A 100 11.36 -0.84 2.67
N GLY A 101 11.76 -1.50 3.76
CA GLY A 101 13.08 -2.10 3.88
C GLY A 101 13.40 -3.16 2.83
N THR A 102 12.41 -3.98 2.41
CA THR A 102 12.64 -5.01 1.38
C THR A 102 12.64 -4.45 -0.03
N VAL A 103 11.82 -3.43 -0.31
CA VAL A 103 11.76 -2.79 -1.64
C VAL A 103 13.02 -1.97 -1.91
N THR A 104 13.60 -1.37 -0.87
CA THR A 104 14.85 -0.60 -0.95
C THR A 104 16.11 -1.46 -0.83
N GLU A 105 15.96 -2.76 -0.63
CA GLU A 105 17.04 -3.72 -0.36
C GLU A 105 17.84 -3.43 0.93
N ILE A 106 17.47 -2.40 1.69
CA ILE A 106 18.14 -2.07 2.97
C ILE A 106 18.03 -3.23 3.94
N TYR A 107 16.90 -3.93 3.94
CA TYR A 107 16.67 -5.09 4.81
C TYR A 107 17.69 -6.22 4.58
N ASP A 108 18.20 -6.38 3.36
CA ASP A 108 19.19 -7.41 3.04
C ASP A 108 20.56 -7.09 3.69
N TYR A 109 20.96 -5.82 3.69
CA TYR A 109 22.16 -5.37 4.40
C TYR A 109 21.98 -5.43 5.93
N ILE A 110 20.80 -5.12 6.44
CA ILE A 110 20.50 -5.24 7.89
C ILE A 110 20.60 -6.71 8.32
N ARG A 111 20.02 -7.65 7.56
CA ARG A 111 20.15 -9.08 7.84
C ARG A 111 21.60 -9.55 7.87
N LEU A 112 22.41 -9.02 6.95
CA LEU A 112 23.85 -9.32 6.91
C LEU A 112 24.56 -8.72 8.14
N LEU A 113 24.24 -7.50 8.54
CA LEU A 113 24.79 -6.85 9.74
C LEU A 113 24.52 -7.67 10.99
N TYR A 114 23.23 -8.04 11.23
CA TYR A 114 22.85 -8.84 12.40
C TYR A 114 23.46 -10.25 12.38
N ALA A 115 23.65 -10.85 11.22
CA ALA A 115 24.30 -12.13 11.11
C ALA A 115 25.82 -12.08 11.39
N ARG A 116 26.48 -10.94 11.16
CA ARG A 116 27.95 -10.80 11.31
C ARG A 116 28.40 -10.27 12.66
N ILE A 117 27.69 -9.30 13.22
CA ILE A 117 28.06 -8.65 14.48
C ILE A 117 26.94 -8.70 15.54
N GLY A 118 25.85 -9.42 15.25
CA GLY A 118 24.75 -9.56 16.20
C GLY A 118 25.15 -10.39 17.41
N ILE A 119 24.75 -9.93 18.59
CA ILE A 119 24.99 -10.60 19.87
C ILE A 119 23.70 -11.34 20.26
N PRO A 120 23.68 -12.66 20.30
CA PRO A 120 22.50 -13.43 20.69
C PRO A 120 22.29 -13.41 22.19
N HIS A 121 21.02 -13.33 22.60
CA HIS A 121 20.59 -13.36 23.99
C HIS A 121 19.54 -14.48 24.17
N CYS A 122 19.39 -14.95 25.39
CA CYS A 122 18.33 -15.88 25.70
C CYS A 122 16.97 -15.17 25.66
N PRO A 123 15.98 -15.63 24.86
CA PRO A 123 14.67 -15.00 24.78
C PRO A 123 13.86 -15.04 26.09
N ILE A 124 14.25 -15.86 27.07
CA ILE A 124 13.57 -16.00 28.36
C ILE A 124 14.23 -15.14 29.44
N CYS A 125 15.56 -15.27 29.67
CA CYS A 125 16.27 -14.56 30.75
C CYS A 125 17.05 -13.33 30.27
N GLY A 126 17.15 -13.07 28.96
CA GLY A 126 17.88 -11.93 28.42
C GLY A 126 19.42 -11.99 28.52
N ARG A 127 19.98 -13.10 29.09
CA ARG A 127 21.43 -13.25 29.21
C ARG A 127 22.07 -13.40 27.84
N GLU A 128 23.21 -12.76 27.63
CA GLU A 128 24.05 -12.94 26.44
C GLU A 128 24.48 -14.40 26.30
N ILE A 129 24.32 -14.98 25.14
CA ILE A 129 24.71 -16.33 24.78
C ILE A 129 26.02 -16.26 23.98
N LYS A 130 27.08 -16.88 24.52
CA LYS A 130 28.38 -16.96 23.85
C LYS A 130 28.65 -18.38 23.39
N GLN A 131 29.26 -18.50 22.22
CA GLN A 131 29.84 -19.75 21.76
C GLN A 131 31.12 -19.99 22.55
N GLN A 132 31.26 -21.19 23.12
CA GLN A 132 32.47 -21.57 23.85
C GLN A 132 33.34 -22.45 22.96
N THR A 133 34.65 -22.28 23.02
CA THR A 133 35.59 -23.21 22.41
C THR A 133 35.89 -24.40 23.31
N VAL A 134 36.34 -25.50 22.72
CA VAL A 134 36.76 -26.69 23.50
C VAL A 134 37.78 -26.28 24.57
N ASP A 135 38.78 -25.45 24.23
CA ASP A 135 39.77 -24.97 25.21
C ASP A 135 39.16 -24.20 26.36
N GLN A 136 38.20 -23.31 26.10
CA GLN A 136 37.51 -22.57 27.14
C GLN A 136 36.69 -23.48 28.07
N ILE A 137 36.06 -24.52 27.52
CA ILE A 137 35.33 -25.52 28.31
C ILE A 137 36.32 -26.29 29.19
N VAL A 138 37.47 -26.70 28.62
CA VAL A 138 38.54 -27.37 29.35
C VAL A 138 39.07 -26.50 30.48
N ASP A 139 39.39 -25.23 30.21
CA ASP A 139 39.89 -24.30 31.22
C ASP A 139 38.87 -24.05 32.34
N ASN A 140 37.56 -23.96 32.01
CA ASN A 140 36.47 -23.83 32.99
C ASN A 140 36.37 -25.07 33.89
N VAL A 141 36.51 -26.27 33.31
CA VAL A 141 36.45 -27.52 34.08
C VAL A 141 37.68 -27.68 34.97
N LEU A 142 38.85 -27.29 34.47
CA LEU A 142 40.13 -27.32 35.22
C LEU A 142 40.17 -26.27 36.36
N SER A 143 39.35 -25.24 36.28
CA SER A 143 39.21 -24.23 37.39
C SER A 143 38.44 -24.76 38.59
N LEU A 144 37.83 -25.96 38.52
CA LEU A 144 37.19 -26.61 39.68
C LEU A 144 38.28 -27.06 40.67
N PRO A 145 37.94 -27.22 41.95
CA PRO A 145 38.89 -27.64 42.98
C PRO A 145 39.56 -28.97 42.65
N GLU A 146 40.88 -29.07 42.91
CA GLU A 146 41.61 -30.31 42.71
C GLU A 146 40.99 -31.48 43.53
N GLY A 147 40.89 -32.66 42.92
CA GLY A 147 40.23 -33.82 43.47
C GLY A 147 38.72 -33.93 43.17
N THR A 148 38.12 -32.92 42.53
CA THR A 148 36.71 -32.95 42.14
C THR A 148 36.44 -34.07 41.15
N LYS A 149 35.50 -34.95 41.44
CA LYS A 149 35.04 -36.03 40.58
C LYS A 149 33.89 -35.58 39.70
N PHE A 150 34.01 -35.80 38.39
CA PHE A 150 32.97 -35.42 37.47
C PHE A 150 32.83 -36.42 36.32
N GLN A 151 31.69 -36.39 35.68
CA GLN A 151 31.43 -37.18 34.48
C GLN A 151 31.06 -36.27 33.31
N ILE A 152 31.44 -36.68 32.14
CA ILE A 152 31.18 -35.94 30.89
C ILE A 152 30.04 -36.65 30.18
N LEU A 153 28.94 -35.91 29.96
CA LEU A 153 27.72 -36.44 29.39
C LEU A 153 27.44 -35.77 28.04
N SER A 154 27.07 -36.60 27.07
CA SER A 154 26.63 -36.18 25.75
C SER A 154 25.10 -36.17 25.72
N PRO A 155 24.42 -35.00 25.71
CA PRO A 155 22.96 -34.91 25.64
C PRO A 155 22.47 -35.20 24.22
N VAL A 156 21.82 -36.35 24.03
CA VAL A 156 21.35 -36.82 22.69
C VAL A 156 19.85 -36.61 22.53
N VAL A 157 19.06 -36.82 23.60
CA VAL A 157 17.61 -36.64 23.57
C VAL A 157 17.18 -35.77 24.73
N ARG A 158 16.35 -34.74 24.48
CA ARG A 158 15.81 -33.86 25.52
C ARG A 158 14.29 -33.83 25.45
N GLY A 159 13.62 -34.48 26.38
CA GLY A 159 12.17 -34.40 26.58
C GLY A 159 11.31 -34.81 25.38
N LYS A 160 11.81 -35.72 24.54
CA LYS A 160 11.10 -36.18 23.34
C LYS A 160 10.42 -37.51 23.59
N LYS A 161 9.21 -37.70 23.05
CA LYS A 161 8.51 -38.99 23.03
C LYS A 161 9.12 -39.89 21.95
N GLY A 162 9.26 -41.15 22.24
CA GLY A 162 9.75 -42.14 21.28
C GLY A 162 10.44 -43.31 21.93
N GLU A 163 10.71 -44.39 21.19
CA GLU A 163 11.45 -45.57 21.64
C GLU A 163 12.97 -45.34 21.68
N HIS A 164 13.47 -44.31 20.95
CA HIS A 164 14.87 -43.90 20.82
C HIS A 164 15.88 -45.03 20.58
N ALA A 165 15.39 -46.13 19.95
CA ALA A 165 16.21 -47.31 19.69
C ALA A 165 17.40 -47.02 18.78
N LYS A 166 17.25 -46.07 17.82
CA LYS A 166 18.30 -45.69 16.88
C LYS A 166 19.44 -44.93 17.57
N GLU A 167 19.09 -43.96 18.41
CA GLU A 167 20.03 -43.17 19.18
C GLU A 167 20.83 -44.05 20.18
N LEU A 168 20.16 -44.96 20.87
CA LEU A 168 20.79 -45.91 21.80
C LEU A 168 21.69 -46.93 21.08
N ALA A 169 21.23 -47.47 19.95
CA ALA A 169 22.05 -48.36 19.14
C ALA A 169 23.29 -47.66 18.51
N ASN A 170 23.18 -46.39 18.13
CA ASN A 170 24.31 -45.60 17.64
C ASN A 170 25.34 -45.37 18.77
N ALA A 171 24.89 -45.07 19.96
CA ALA A 171 25.76 -44.91 21.13
C ALA A 171 26.54 -46.20 21.45
N LEU A 172 25.85 -47.35 21.40
CA LEU A 172 26.46 -48.67 21.64
C LEU A 172 27.49 -48.99 20.54
N LYS A 173 27.19 -48.73 19.28
CA LYS A 173 28.12 -48.91 18.16
C LYS A 173 29.36 -48.04 18.27
N ALA A 174 29.23 -46.83 18.82
CA ALA A 174 30.32 -45.92 19.11
C ALA A 174 31.19 -46.33 20.30
N GLY A 175 30.81 -47.41 20.99
CA GLY A 175 31.58 -47.99 22.11
C GLY A 175 31.18 -47.48 23.48
N PHE A 176 30.09 -46.68 23.60
CA PHE A 176 29.62 -46.23 24.90
C PHE A 176 28.75 -47.31 25.57
N VAL A 177 29.05 -47.57 26.85
CA VAL A 177 28.42 -48.69 27.60
C VAL A 177 27.36 -48.23 28.58
N ARG A 178 27.26 -46.90 28.84
CA ARG A 178 26.32 -46.32 29.82
C ARG A 178 25.69 -45.06 29.34
N ALA A 179 24.41 -44.87 29.71
CA ALA A 179 23.69 -43.62 29.52
C ALA A 179 22.91 -43.26 30.78
N ARG A 180 22.71 -41.97 30.96
CA ARG A 180 21.73 -41.48 31.97
C ARG A 180 20.40 -41.30 31.25
N ILE A 181 19.40 -42.08 31.58
CA ILE A 181 18.07 -42.09 31.02
C ILE A 181 17.09 -41.62 32.09
N ASP A 182 16.40 -40.51 31.86
CA ASP A 182 15.44 -39.89 32.77
C ASP A 182 15.99 -39.67 34.20
N GLY A 183 17.31 -39.38 34.27
CA GLY A 183 18.03 -39.17 35.56
C GLY A 183 18.74 -40.40 36.10
N GLU A 184 18.40 -41.60 35.66
CA GLU A 184 19.01 -42.85 36.16
C GLU A 184 20.09 -43.36 35.22
N ILE A 185 21.22 -43.81 35.80
CA ILE A 185 22.34 -44.40 35.06
C ILE A 185 22.02 -45.85 34.74
N THR A 186 21.92 -46.14 33.42
CA THR A 186 21.57 -47.45 32.87
C THR A 186 22.66 -47.95 31.95
N GLU A 187 22.96 -49.27 31.96
CA GLU A 187 23.86 -49.89 31.01
C GLU A 187 23.14 -50.08 29.66
N LEU A 188 23.83 -49.75 28.57
CA LEU A 188 23.31 -49.91 27.21
C LEU A 188 23.50 -51.35 26.77
N TYR A 189 22.48 -51.93 26.13
CA TYR A 189 22.51 -53.27 25.58
C TYR A 189 21.85 -53.30 24.18
N GLU A 190 22.17 -54.25 23.35
CA GLU A 190 21.68 -54.39 22.01
C GLU A 190 20.14 -54.63 21.99
N GLY A 191 19.42 -53.83 21.16
CA GLY A 191 17.97 -53.91 21.07
C GLY A 191 17.22 -53.16 22.16
N MET A 192 17.89 -52.35 23.00
CA MET A 192 17.25 -51.50 24.01
C MET A 192 16.25 -50.53 23.40
N LYS A 193 15.04 -50.49 23.96
CA LYS A 193 13.94 -49.55 23.57
C LYS A 193 13.29 -48.97 24.79
N LEU A 194 12.89 -47.67 24.69
CA LEU A 194 12.18 -46.98 25.74
C LEU A 194 10.68 -46.95 25.45
N GLN A 195 9.90 -46.52 26.44
CA GLN A 195 8.43 -46.47 26.30
C GLN A 195 8.01 -45.33 25.36
N LYS A 196 7.39 -45.69 24.23
CA LYS A 196 7.02 -44.75 23.16
C LYS A 196 6.16 -43.56 23.55
N THR A 197 5.34 -43.70 24.58
CA THR A 197 4.34 -42.70 25.03
C THR A 197 4.88 -41.66 26.00
N TYR A 198 6.01 -41.93 26.64
CA TYR A 198 6.65 -41.03 27.59
C TYR A 198 7.67 -40.10 26.91
N LYS A 199 7.93 -38.98 27.58
CA LYS A 199 9.04 -38.08 27.18
C LYS A 199 10.30 -38.58 27.87
N HIS A 200 11.34 -38.80 27.12
CA HIS A 200 12.63 -39.26 27.57
C HIS A 200 13.72 -38.20 27.43
N THR A 201 14.65 -38.22 28.38
CA THR A 201 15.90 -37.46 28.34
C THR A 201 17.04 -38.46 28.41
N ILE A 202 17.92 -38.43 27.41
CA ILE A 202 19.01 -39.40 27.28
C ILE A 202 20.33 -38.66 27.16
N ASP A 203 21.23 -38.87 28.10
CA ASP A 203 22.61 -38.37 28.11
C ASP A 203 23.56 -39.54 28.11
N ILE A 204 24.42 -39.63 27.11
CA ILE A 204 25.43 -40.69 27.02
C ILE A 204 26.63 -40.33 27.88
N ILE A 205 27.05 -41.22 28.75
CA ILE A 205 28.26 -41.04 29.61
C ILE A 205 29.48 -41.35 28.77
N VAL A 206 30.24 -40.28 28.43
CA VAL A 206 31.44 -40.39 27.55
C VAL A 206 32.68 -40.74 28.39
N ASP A 207 32.91 -40.01 29.50
CA ASP A 207 34.07 -40.26 30.36
C ASP A 207 33.76 -39.87 31.84
N ARG A 208 34.57 -40.38 32.75
CA ARG A 208 34.57 -40.07 34.17
C ARG A 208 35.96 -39.73 34.61
N LEU A 209 36.14 -38.50 35.10
CA LEU A 209 37.45 -37.93 35.39
C LEU A 209 37.50 -37.33 36.79
N VAL A 210 38.72 -37.07 37.22
CA VAL A 210 38.99 -36.34 38.48
C VAL A 210 39.90 -35.16 38.12
N VAL A 211 39.60 -33.98 38.62
CA VAL A 211 40.46 -32.80 38.39
C VAL A 211 41.80 -33.05 39.08
N LYS A 212 42.87 -33.13 38.27
CA LYS A 212 44.26 -33.28 38.70
C LYS A 212 45.21 -32.80 37.62
N ASP A 213 46.45 -32.52 37.96
CA ASP A 213 47.44 -32.19 36.99
C ASP A 213 47.60 -33.25 35.89
N GLY A 214 47.75 -32.77 34.59
CA GLY A 214 47.98 -33.63 33.44
C GLY A 214 46.73 -34.24 32.78
N ILE A 215 45.51 -33.93 33.18
CA ILE A 215 44.30 -34.46 32.54
C ILE A 215 43.87 -33.68 31.33
N ARG A 216 44.47 -32.49 31.04
CA ARG A 216 44.05 -31.56 30.02
C ARG A 216 43.77 -32.19 28.63
N THR A 217 44.71 -32.98 28.13
CA THR A 217 44.61 -33.66 26.82
C THR A 217 43.43 -34.63 26.82
N ARG A 218 43.32 -35.52 27.83
CA ARG A 218 42.21 -36.44 27.89
C ARG A 218 40.84 -35.78 28.07
N LEU A 219 40.80 -34.68 28.81
CA LEU A 219 39.60 -33.88 28.98
C LEU A 219 39.19 -33.25 27.66
N ALA A 220 40.14 -32.72 26.89
CA ALA A 220 39.88 -32.13 25.57
C ALA A 220 39.35 -33.18 24.59
N ASP A 221 40.00 -34.35 24.51
CA ASP A 221 39.55 -35.47 23.65
C ASP A 221 38.11 -35.92 24.02
N SER A 222 37.83 -36.04 25.33
CA SER A 222 36.50 -36.42 25.79
C SER A 222 35.43 -35.36 25.50
N ILE A 223 35.76 -34.09 25.59
CA ILE A 223 34.84 -32.98 25.21
C ILE A 223 34.61 -32.97 23.71
N GLU A 224 35.65 -33.13 22.89
CA GLU A 224 35.53 -33.25 21.43
C GLU A 224 34.62 -34.42 21.04
N THR A 225 34.86 -35.60 21.60
CA THR A 225 34.02 -36.78 21.40
C THR A 225 32.57 -36.50 21.79
N THR A 226 32.35 -35.88 22.94
CA THR A 226 31.03 -35.52 23.46
C THR A 226 30.31 -34.57 22.49
N THR A 227 31.00 -33.53 22.01
CA THR A 227 30.42 -32.52 21.10
C THR A 227 30.05 -33.07 19.73
N GLN A 228 30.83 -34.01 19.22
CA GLN A 228 30.53 -34.71 17.95
C GLN A 228 29.22 -35.52 18.06
N HIS A 229 28.98 -36.18 19.18
CA HIS A 229 27.78 -37.01 19.38
C HIS A 229 26.55 -36.22 19.79
N SER A 230 26.70 -35.11 20.49
CA SER A 230 25.61 -34.27 21.00
C SER A 230 25.20 -33.14 20.08
N GLY A 231 25.93 -32.94 18.95
CA GLY A 231 25.73 -31.76 18.10
C GLY A 231 26.21 -30.45 18.75
N GLY A 232 27.33 -30.55 19.54
CA GLY A 232 28.00 -29.37 20.10
C GLY A 232 27.71 -29.08 21.59
N ASN A 233 26.93 -29.92 22.28
CA ASN A 233 26.58 -29.69 23.68
C ASN A 233 27.34 -30.68 24.60
N VAL A 234 27.78 -30.20 25.75
CA VAL A 234 28.48 -31.01 26.77
C VAL A 234 27.90 -30.73 28.14
N ILE A 235 27.64 -31.76 28.91
CA ILE A 235 27.29 -31.63 30.30
C ILE A 235 28.43 -32.16 31.17
N ILE A 236 28.91 -31.34 32.08
CA ILE A 236 29.85 -31.73 33.13
C ILE A 236 29.04 -31.88 34.39
N ASP A 237 28.81 -33.10 34.79
CA ASP A 237 28.09 -33.46 36.00
C ASP A 237 29.09 -33.69 37.14
N VAL A 238 29.15 -32.79 38.09
CA VAL A 238 30.04 -32.88 39.28
C VAL A 238 29.33 -33.73 40.31
N ILE A 239 29.93 -34.90 40.59
CA ILE A 239 29.36 -35.88 41.47
C ILE A 239 29.19 -35.31 42.89
N GLY A 240 27.91 -35.14 43.28
CA GLY A 240 27.54 -34.62 44.60
C GLY A 240 27.40 -33.09 44.66
N ASP A 241 27.47 -32.40 43.57
CA ASP A 241 27.27 -30.93 43.45
C ASP A 241 26.27 -30.63 42.31
N LYS A 242 26.60 -29.80 41.38
CA LYS A 242 25.74 -29.34 40.28
C LYS A 242 26.26 -29.74 38.92
N GLU A 243 25.37 -29.70 37.95
CA GLU A 243 25.69 -29.89 36.55
C GLU A 243 26.05 -28.55 35.89
N TYR A 244 27.04 -28.55 35.00
CA TYR A 244 27.41 -27.42 34.16
C TYR A 244 27.13 -27.81 32.69
N LEU A 245 26.27 -27.07 32.03
CA LEU A 245 26.02 -27.23 30.61
C LEU A 245 26.93 -26.30 29.83
N TYR A 246 27.72 -26.82 28.95
CA TYR A 246 28.57 -26.10 27.98
C TYR A 246 28.08 -26.38 26.56
N SER A 247 28.32 -25.44 25.67
CA SER A 247 27.95 -25.62 24.27
C SER A 247 28.94 -24.94 23.34
N LEU A 248 29.31 -25.66 22.29
CA LEU A 248 30.03 -25.06 21.14
C LEU A 248 29.08 -24.22 20.27
N ASN A 249 27.76 -24.38 20.43
CA ASN A 249 26.71 -23.58 19.81
C ASN A 249 26.27 -22.45 20.76
N TYR A 250 25.58 -21.47 20.20
CA TYR A 250 24.95 -20.43 21.01
C TYR A 250 23.79 -21.02 21.82
N ALA A 251 24.05 -21.40 23.07
CA ALA A 251 23.03 -21.97 23.95
C ALA A 251 22.98 -21.30 25.32
N CYS A 252 21.77 -21.14 25.85
CA CYS A 252 21.57 -20.65 27.21
C CYS A 252 21.75 -21.79 28.22
N PRO A 253 22.67 -21.68 29.20
CA PRO A 253 22.90 -22.74 30.15
C PRO A 253 21.72 -23.00 31.12
N GLU A 254 20.85 -21.98 31.35
CA GLU A 254 19.71 -22.11 32.30
C GLU A 254 18.46 -22.68 31.62
N HIS A 255 18.20 -22.30 30.34
CA HIS A 255 16.95 -22.65 29.64
C HIS A 255 17.14 -23.68 28.52
N GLY A 256 18.37 -24.08 28.22
CA GLY A 256 18.69 -25.08 27.18
C GLY A 256 18.27 -24.61 25.76
N ILE A 257 17.97 -23.34 25.57
CA ILE A 257 17.65 -22.77 24.27
C ILE A 257 18.94 -22.59 23.49
N SER A 258 19.04 -23.28 22.36
CA SER A 258 20.16 -23.16 21.41
C SER A 258 19.74 -22.31 20.22
N ILE A 259 20.58 -21.37 19.84
CA ILE A 259 20.47 -20.61 18.60
C ILE A 259 21.51 -21.17 17.64
N ASP A 260 21.06 -21.56 16.44
CA ASP A 260 21.95 -22.03 15.39
C ASP A 260 22.94 -20.93 14.97
N GLU A 261 23.95 -21.29 14.21
CA GLU A 261 24.92 -20.33 13.67
C GLU A 261 24.20 -19.19 12.93
N LEU A 262 24.50 -17.93 13.33
CA LEU A 262 23.85 -16.77 12.78
C LEU A 262 24.10 -16.60 11.30
N SER A 263 23.08 -16.78 10.49
CA SER A 263 23.13 -16.60 9.04
C SER A 263 22.08 -15.61 8.57
N PRO A 264 22.29 -14.86 7.47
CA PRO A 264 21.36 -13.86 6.98
C PRO A 264 19.94 -14.40 6.71
N ARG A 265 19.79 -15.68 6.35
CA ARG A 265 18.50 -16.35 6.12
C ARG A 265 17.64 -16.46 7.38
N MET A 266 18.25 -16.51 8.56
CA MET A 266 17.53 -16.58 9.84
C MET A 266 16.81 -15.28 10.16
N PHE A 267 17.34 -14.16 9.70
CA PHE A 267 16.74 -12.83 9.89
C PHE A 267 15.71 -12.46 8.81
N SER A 268 15.35 -13.41 7.94
CA SER A 268 14.37 -13.19 6.89
C SER A 268 12.99 -13.70 7.31
N PHE A 269 12.00 -12.82 7.38
CA PHE A 269 10.60 -13.19 7.59
C PHE A 269 9.96 -13.88 6.37
N ASN A 270 10.62 -13.88 5.21
CA ASN A 270 10.21 -14.63 4.02
C ASN A 270 10.79 -16.05 3.97
N ASN A 271 11.61 -16.41 4.94
CA ASN A 271 12.27 -17.72 5.01
C ASN A 271 11.74 -18.49 6.24
N PRO A 272 11.41 -19.77 6.13
CA PRO A 272 10.93 -20.57 7.26
C PRO A 272 11.87 -20.65 8.48
N TYR A 273 13.17 -20.44 8.28
CA TYR A 273 14.14 -20.41 9.37
C TYR A 273 13.93 -19.22 10.32
N GLY A 274 13.56 -18.04 9.77
CA GLY A 274 13.39 -16.84 10.57
C GLY A 274 11.92 -16.44 10.81
N ALA A 275 11.03 -16.85 9.92
CA ALA A 275 9.62 -16.47 9.98
C ALA A 275 8.91 -17.02 11.22
N CYS A 276 8.07 -16.20 11.84
CA CYS A 276 7.14 -16.66 12.88
C CYS A 276 6.30 -17.84 12.34
N PRO A 277 6.26 -19.00 12.99
CA PRO A 277 5.59 -20.19 12.49
C PRO A 277 4.07 -19.98 12.37
N THR A 278 3.48 -19.19 13.26
CA THR A 278 2.04 -18.94 13.32
C THR A 278 1.53 -18.09 12.17
N CYS A 279 2.17 -16.94 11.88
CA CYS A 279 1.78 -16.07 10.77
C CYS A 279 2.60 -16.28 9.49
N THR A 280 3.53 -17.23 9.47
CA THR A 280 4.42 -17.51 8.32
C THR A 280 5.11 -16.24 7.76
N GLY A 281 5.47 -15.32 8.66
CA GLY A 281 6.15 -14.07 8.30
C GLY A 281 5.25 -12.92 7.84
N LEU A 282 3.93 -13.06 7.92
CA LEU A 282 2.99 -11.97 7.58
C LEU A 282 2.89 -10.90 8.67
N GLY A 283 3.05 -11.29 9.93
CA GLY A 283 2.93 -10.39 11.08
C GLY A 283 1.49 -10.09 11.48
N THR A 284 0.53 -10.33 10.60
CA THR A 284 -0.89 -10.04 10.81
C THR A 284 -1.76 -11.16 10.28
N PHE A 285 -2.99 -11.24 10.79
CA PHE A 285 -4.07 -12.07 10.30
C PHE A 285 -5.27 -11.21 9.96
N LEU A 286 -5.98 -11.55 8.90
CA LEU A 286 -7.32 -11.04 8.69
C LEU A 286 -8.27 -11.83 9.58
N LYS A 287 -8.94 -11.15 10.50
CA LYS A 287 -9.97 -11.70 11.36
C LYS A 287 -11.27 -10.93 11.21
N VAL A 288 -12.39 -11.63 11.34
CA VAL A 288 -13.70 -10.97 11.36
C VAL A 288 -13.78 -10.09 12.60
N ASN A 289 -14.13 -8.84 12.41
CA ASN A 289 -14.25 -7.86 13.50
C ASN A 289 -15.72 -7.76 13.95
N PRO A 290 -16.03 -8.04 15.23
CA PRO A 290 -17.38 -7.93 15.75
C PRO A 290 -18.01 -6.54 15.57
N ASP A 291 -17.23 -5.47 15.70
CA ASP A 291 -17.73 -4.10 15.52
C ASP A 291 -18.02 -3.74 14.05
N LEU A 292 -17.42 -4.43 13.10
CA LEU A 292 -17.79 -4.32 11.67
C LEU A 292 -18.98 -5.21 11.31
N VAL A 293 -19.15 -6.33 12.01
CA VAL A 293 -20.34 -7.18 11.88
C VAL A 293 -21.56 -6.46 12.45
N ILE A 294 -21.39 -5.74 13.56
CA ILE A 294 -22.44 -4.98 14.25
C ILE A 294 -21.97 -3.53 14.47
N PRO A 295 -22.00 -2.69 13.44
CA PRO A 295 -21.42 -1.34 13.53
C PRO A 295 -22.30 -0.35 14.30
N ASN A 296 -23.62 -0.59 14.40
CA ASN A 296 -24.55 0.27 15.13
C ASN A 296 -25.37 -0.54 16.12
N LYS A 297 -24.99 -0.47 17.40
CA LYS A 297 -25.66 -1.19 18.47
C LYS A 297 -27.02 -0.60 18.87
N ASN A 298 -27.41 0.58 18.37
CA ASN A 298 -28.73 1.18 18.58
C ASN A 298 -29.79 0.57 17.68
N LEU A 299 -29.41 -0.07 16.58
CA LEU A 299 -30.33 -0.79 15.70
C LEU A 299 -30.65 -2.17 16.22
N SER A 300 -31.83 -2.67 15.90
CA SER A 300 -32.23 -4.05 16.09
C SER A 300 -31.81 -4.93 14.91
N ILE A 301 -31.88 -6.27 15.09
CA ILE A 301 -31.60 -7.23 14.02
C ILE A 301 -32.53 -7.03 12.82
N SER A 302 -33.80 -6.76 13.08
CA SER A 302 -34.83 -6.48 12.04
C SER A 302 -34.58 -5.18 11.28
N GLU A 303 -33.94 -4.20 11.89
CA GLU A 303 -33.52 -2.93 11.26
C GLU A 303 -32.17 -3.03 10.53
N GLY A 304 -31.57 -4.21 10.51
CA GLY A 304 -30.32 -4.48 9.80
C GLY A 304 -29.05 -4.14 10.57
N ALA A 305 -29.04 -4.27 11.90
CA ALA A 305 -27.86 -4.09 12.73
C ALA A 305 -26.68 -4.98 12.32
N ILE A 306 -26.98 -6.18 11.77
CA ILE A 306 -25.96 -7.16 11.35
C ILE A 306 -25.57 -6.94 9.90
N CYS A 307 -24.30 -6.70 9.62
CA CYS A 307 -23.78 -6.33 8.30
C CYS A 307 -22.98 -7.45 7.63
N ALA A 308 -23.12 -8.68 8.11
CA ALA A 308 -22.41 -9.84 7.61
C ALA A 308 -23.09 -10.47 6.40
N SER A 309 -22.31 -10.89 5.40
CA SER A 309 -22.79 -11.59 4.21
C SER A 309 -23.53 -12.87 4.56
N GLY A 310 -24.78 -12.98 4.11
CA GLY A 310 -25.69 -14.10 4.41
C GLY A 310 -26.41 -13.99 5.75
N TRP A 311 -26.10 -13.05 6.61
CA TRP A 311 -26.67 -12.89 7.95
C TRP A 311 -27.43 -11.56 8.15
N GLY A 312 -27.26 -10.59 7.26
CA GLY A 312 -27.82 -9.23 7.41
C GLY A 312 -29.33 -9.11 7.19
N LYS A 313 -29.98 -10.08 6.55
CA LYS A 313 -31.42 -10.08 6.30
C LYS A 313 -32.10 -11.08 7.23
N ALA A 314 -32.89 -10.58 8.15
CA ALA A 314 -33.68 -11.37 9.10
C ALA A 314 -35.20 -11.40 8.71
N ASP A 315 -35.49 -11.48 7.40
CA ASP A 315 -36.86 -11.59 6.89
C ASP A 315 -37.52 -12.91 7.35
N SER A 316 -38.83 -12.88 7.55
CA SER A 316 -39.59 -14.07 7.94
C SER A 316 -39.36 -15.20 6.93
N GLY A 317 -38.81 -16.34 7.42
CA GLY A 317 -38.47 -17.51 6.58
C GLY A 317 -37.02 -17.58 6.12
N SER A 318 -36.20 -16.56 6.38
CA SER A 318 -34.74 -16.64 6.14
C SER A 318 -34.05 -17.60 7.12
N ILE A 319 -32.93 -18.21 6.70
CA ILE A 319 -32.12 -19.07 7.56
C ILE A 319 -31.57 -18.27 8.76
N ALA A 320 -31.16 -17.03 8.52
CA ALA A 320 -30.68 -16.15 9.58
C ALA A 320 -31.75 -15.88 10.65
N ALA A 321 -32.97 -15.53 10.23
CA ALA A 321 -34.07 -15.31 11.16
C ALA A 321 -34.40 -16.55 12.01
N MET A 322 -34.30 -17.74 11.42
CA MET A 322 -34.52 -19.00 12.15
C MET A 322 -33.51 -19.15 13.33
N TYR A 323 -32.22 -18.91 13.07
CA TYR A 323 -31.21 -18.97 14.11
C TYR A 323 -31.40 -17.86 15.16
N TYR A 324 -31.65 -16.63 14.73
CA TYR A 324 -31.83 -15.52 15.68
C TYR A 324 -33.04 -15.68 16.56
N ASN A 325 -34.17 -16.20 16.04
CA ASN A 325 -35.36 -16.48 16.83
C ASN A 325 -35.14 -17.59 17.84
N ALA A 326 -34.37 -18.64 17.50
CA ALA A 326 -34.05 -19.70 18.43
C ALA A 326 -33.15 -19.20 19.58
N ILE A 327 -32.11 -18.42 19.23
CA ILE A 327 -31.24 -17.79 20.23
C ILE A 327 -32.03 -16.79 21.09
N GLY A 328 -32.89 -15.96 20.45
CA GLY A 328 -33.68 -14.98 21.17
C GLY A 328 -34.64 -15.61 22.19
N LYS A 329 -35.23 -16.77 21.84
CA LYS A 329 -36.05 -17.53 22.75
C LYS A 329 -35.29 -18.07 23.96
N GLU A 330 -34.07 -18.51 23.75
CA GLU A 330 -33.21 -19.06 24.83
C GLU A 330 -32.67 -17.97 25.75
N TYR A 331 -32.28 -16.82 25.17
CA TYR A 331 -31.58 -15.75 25.91
C TYR A 331 -32.46 -14.54 26.24
N GLY A 332 -33.78 -14.58 25.91
CA GLY A 332 -34.76 -13.61 26.34
C GLY A 332 -34.77 -12.28 25.54
N PHE A 333 -34.58 -12.33 24.22
CA PHE A 333 -34.72 -11.17 23.34
C PHE A 333 -35.48 -11.52 22.05
N ASP A 334 -35.93 -10.51 21.30
CA ASP A 334 -36.56 -10.68 19.99
C ASP A 334 -35.78 -9.95 18.87
N LEU A 335 -36.19 -10.12 17.61
CA LEU A 335 -35.52 -9.49 16.47
C LEU A 335 -35.66 -7.96 16.43
N LYS A 336 -36.57 -7.37 17.22
CA LYS A 336 -36.80 -5.93 17.32
C LYS A 336 -36.05 -5.31 18.48
N THR A 337 -35.45 -6.11 19.36
CA THR A 337 -34.63 -5.65 20.47
C THR A 337 -33.36 -4.98 19.92
N PRO A 338 -33.06 -3.71 20.28
CA PRO A 338 -31.77 -3.08 19.93
C PRO A 338 -30.61 -3.92 20.44
N ILE A 339 -29.54 -4.00 19.66
CA ILE A 339 -28.37 -4.82 19.99
C ILE A 339 -27.78 -4.49 21.37
N LYS A 340 -27.79 -3.20 21.77
CA LYS A 340 -27.30 -2.74 23.07
C LYS A 340 -28.09 -3.29 24.25
N ASP A 341 -29.36 -3.67 24.04
CA ASP A 341 -30.28 -4.15 25.06
C ASP A 341 -30.37 -5.70 25.04
N ILE A 342 -29.69 -6.38 24.12
CA ILE A 342 -29.55 -7.84 24.09
C ILE A 342 -28.59 -8.27 25.20
N PRO A 343 -28.95 -9.28 26.00
CA PRO A 343 -28.03 -9.84 26.98
C PRO A 343 -26.68 -10.26 26.37
N GLU A 344 -25.58 -10.03 27.08
CA GLU A 344 -24.22 -10.30 26.58
C GLU A 344 -24.04 -11.78 26.15
N ALA A 345 -24.63 -12.72 26.91
CA ALA A 345 -24.64 -14.13 26.55
C ALA A 345 -25.36 -14.42 25.24
N GLY A 346 -26.49 -13.73 24.96
CA GLY A 346 -27.22 -13.83 23.71
C GLY A 346 -26.43 -13.21 22.53
N LEU A 347 -25.79 -12.08 22.76
CA LEU A 347 -24.92 -11.45 21.77
C LEU A 347 -23.71 -12.32 21.42
N ASN A 348 -23.08 -12.92 22.44
CA ASN A 348 -21.96 -13.86 22.25
C ASN A 348 -22.42 -15.12 21.51
N ALA A 349 -23.63 -15.63 21.78
CA ALA A 349 -24.21 -16.75 21.05
C ALA A 349 -24.43 -16.41 19.57
N ILE A 350 -24.86 -15.19 19.23
CA ILE A 350 -24.99 -14.72 17.84
C ILE A 350 -23.63 -14.63 17.15
N LEU A 351 -22.64 -14.07 17.81
CA LEU A 351 -21.32 -13.82 17.23
C LEU A 351 -20.46 -15.08 17.12
N TYR A 352 -20.37 -15.85 18.21
CA TYR A 352 -19.40 -16.95 18.35
C TYR A 352 -20.04 -18.34 18.34
N GLY A 353 -21.37 -18.42 18.44
CA GLY A 353 -22.11 -19.67 18.37
C GLY A 353 -22.54 -20.24 19.74
N THR A 354 -23.17 -21.38 19.68
CA THR A 354 -23.74 -22.07 20.85
C THR A 354 -23.14 -23.46 20.98
N SER A 355 -22.79 -23.86 22.20
CA SER A 355 -22.30 -25.21 22.51
C SER A 355 -23.44 -26.24 22.72
N GLN A 356 -24.67 -25.76 22.82
CA GLN A 356 -25.86 -26.59 23.03
C GLN A 356 -26.73 -26.61 21.78
N LYS A 357 -27.36 -27.77 21.52
CA LYS A 357 -28.33 -27.91 20.45
C LYS A 357 -29.63 -27.20 20.84
N MET A 358 -30.04 -26.27 19.99
CA MET A 358 -31.27 -25.51 20.17
C MET A 358 -32.33 -25.98 19.19
N GLN A 359 -33.58 -25.80 19.56
CA GLN A 359 -34.73 -26.11 18.68
C GLN A 359 -34.86 -25.04 17.62
N MET A 360 -34.53 -25.41 16.37
CA MET A 360 -34.68 -24.57 15.21
C MET A 360 -36.04 -24.85 14.52
N THR A 361 -36.81 -23.79 14.30
CA THR A 361 -38.07 -23.88 13.58
C THR A 361 -37.96 -23.13 12.26
N ARG A 362 -37.99 -23.85 11.15
CA ARG A 362 -38.02 -23.25 9.82
C ARG A 362 -39.43 -23.22 9.29
N SER A 363 -39.97 -22.05 9.03
CA SER A 363 -41.26 -21.86 8.39
C SER A 363 -41.03 -21.55 6.91
N THR A 364 -41.64 -22.36 6.02
CA THR A 364 -41.61 -22.16 4.57
C THR A 364 -43.03 -22.08 4.05
N PHE A 365 -43.24 -21.67 2.79
CA PHE A 365 -44.53 -21.63 2.15
C PHE A 365 -45.24 -23.01 2.10
N TYR A 366 -44.44 -24.09 2.21
CA TYR A 366 -44.92 -25.49 2.15
C TYR A 366 -45.06 -26.15 3.53
N GLY A 367 -44.87 -25.44 4.63
CA GLY A 367 -44.99 -25.98 5.98
C GLY A 367 -43.88 -25.56 6.94
N SER A 368 -44.01 -25.90 8.22
CA SER A 368 -43.01 -25.69 9.25
C SER A 368 -42.39 -27.01 9.68
N GLY A 369 -41.03 -27.05 9.74
CA GLY A 369 -40.26 -28.17 10.25
C GLY A 369 -39.42 -27.73 11.43
N THR A 370 -39.28 -28.60 12.42
CA THR A 370 -38.48 -28.35 13.63
C THR A 370 -37.38 -29.39 13.75
N TYR A 371 -36.15 -28.96 14.02
CA TYR A 371 -35.00 -29.84 14.24
C TYR A 371 -34.06 -29.25 15.29
N MET A 372 -33.21 -30.11 15.85
CA MET A 372 -32.23 -29.69 16.86
C MET A 372 -30.87 -29.45 16.16
N SER A 373 -30.30 -28.26 16.32
CA SER A 373 -29.00 -27.91 15.74
C SER A 373 -28.23 -26.95 16.64
N GLU A 374 -26.92 -27.01 16.57
CA GLU A 374 -26.02 -26.02 17.14
C GLU A 374 -25.86 -24.86 16.15
N PHE A 375 -25.61 -23.68 16.64
CA PHE A 375 -25.27 -22.52 15.83
C PHE A 375 -23.77 -22.28 15.88
N GLU A 376 -23.13 -22.27 14.73
CA GLU A 376 -21.68 -22.06 14.58
C GLU A 376 -21.24 -20.66 15.02
N GLY A 377 -22.14 -19.67 14.97
CA GLY A 377 -21.81 -18.25 15.13
C GLY A 377 -21.44 -17.55 13.84
N ILE A 378 -21.77 -16.27 13.76
CA ILE A 378 -21.51 -15.47 12.54
C ILE A 378 -20.02 -15.39 12.25
N ILE A 379 -19.19 -15.11 13.26
CA ILE A 379 -17.74 -14.93 13.11
C ILE A 379 -17.08 -16.21 12.62
N ASN A 380 -17.36 -17.34 13.30
CA ASN A 380 -16.79 -18.64 12.94
C ASN A 380 -17.23 -19.07 11.53
N ASN A 381 -18.52 -18.84 11.19
CA ASN A 381 -19.04 -19.12 9.86
C ASN A 381 -18.33 -18.31 8.76
N LEU A 382 -18.15 -17.01 8.98
CA LEU A 382 -17.46 -16.16 8.02
C LEU A 382 -15.98 -16.52 7.86
N GLU A 383 -15.27 -16.81 8.97
CA GLU A 383 -13.88 -17.23 8.93
C GLU A 383 -13.69 -18.58 8.22
N ARG A 384 -14.59 -19.53 8.45
CA ARG A 384 -14.58 -20.80 7.70
C ARG A 384 -14.85 -20.58 6.23
N ARG A 385 -15.93 -19.85 5.89
CA ARG A 385 -16.27 -19.52 4.50
C ARG A 385 -15.14 -18.77 3.78
N TYR A 386 -14.46 -17.89 4.45
CA TYR A 386 -13.31 -17.16 3.89
C TYR A 386 -12.17 -18.10 3.48
N LYS A 387 -11.92 -19.15 4.26
CA LYS A 387 -10.90 -20.17 3.96
C LYS A 387 -11.34 -21.12 2.81
N GLU A 388 -12.61 -21.47 2.77
CA GLU A 388 -13.16 -22.50 1.86
C GLU A 388 -13.56 -21.93 0.49
N THR A 389 -13.89 -20.63 0.41
CA THR A 389 -14.40 -20.06 -0.85
C THR A 389 -13.33 -19.94 -1.92
N THR A 390 -13.70 -20.33 -3.15
CA THR A 390 -12.92 -20.10 -4.38
C THR A 390 -13.39 -18.85 -5.15
N SER A 391 -14.51 -18.23 -4.73
CA SER A 391 -15.07 -17.04 -5.36
C SER A 391 -14.42 -15.78 -4.83
N ASP A 392 -13.75 -15.01 -5.68
CA ASP A 392 -13.13 -13.72 -5.34
C ASP A 392 -14.17 -12.71 -4.84
N TRP A 393 -15.38 -12.74 -5.39
CA TRP A 393 -16.47 -11.86 -4.94
C TRP A 393 -16.91 -12.20 -3.51
N ALA A 394 -17.10 -13.49 -3.20
CA ALA A 394 -17.49 -13.92 -1.86
C ALA A 394 -16.39 -13.64 -0.84
N ARG A 395 -15.11 -13.82 -1.23
CA ARG A 395 -13.96 -13.47 -0.40
C ARG A 395 -13.93 -11.98 -0.12
N TRP A 396 -14.07 -11.15 -1.14
CA TRP A 396 -14.10 -9.70 -1.01
C TRP A 396 -15.25 -9.22 -0.11
N GLU A 397 -16.42 -9.82 -0.23
CA GLU A 397 -17.59 -9.46 0.59
C GLU A 397 -17.35 -9.76 2.08
N ILE A 398 -16.70 -10.89 2.39
CA ILE A 398 -16.33 -11.23 3.77
C ILE A 398 -15.24 -10.29 4.29
N GLU A 399 -14.27 -9.92 3.46
CA GLU A 399 -13.20 -8.98 3.81
C GLU A 399 -13.72 -7.60 4.26
N GLN A 400 -14.91 -7.19 3.84
CA GLN A 400 -15.51 -5.91 4.27
C GLN A 400 -15.79 -5.85 5.79
N VAL A 401 -15.93 -7.02 6.42
CA VAL A 401 -16.15 -7.13 7.87
C VAL A 401 -14.94 -7.70 8.61
N MET A 402 -13.77 -7.76 7.93
CA MET A 402 -12.50 -8.21 8.52
C MET A 402 -11.55 -7.04 8.77
N THR A 403 -10.72 -7.19 9.78
CA THR A 403 -9.60 -6.29 10.07
C THR A 403 -8.30 -7.06 10.20
N ALA A 404 -7.20 -6.39 9.86
CA ALA A 404 -5.87 -6.94 10.06
C ALA A 404 -5.49 -6.81 11.55
N CYS A 405 -5.45 -7.93 12.26
CA CYS A 405 -5.00 -8.01 13.64
C CYS A 405 -3.54 -8.45 13.70
N LYS A 406 -2.77 -7.92 14.64
CA LYS A 406 -1.39 -8.39 14.87
C LYS A 406 -1.39 -9.86 15.24
N CYS A 407 -0.39 -10.59 14.78
CA CYS A 407 -0.17 -11.99 15.15
C CYS A 407 0.04 -12.09 16.68
N PRO A 408 -0.68 -12.95 17.41
CA PRO A 408 -0.56 -13.05 18.87
C PRO A 408 0.83 -13.49 19.32
N ASP A 409 1.54 -14.30 18.53
CA ASP A 409 2.83 -14.85 18.94
C ASP A 409 3.99 -13.87 18.66
N CYS A 410 4.00 -13.23 17.50
CA CYS A 410 5.08 -12.30 17.14
C CYS A 410 4.72 -10.82 17.32
N ASN A 411 3.50 -10.49 17.74
CA ASN A 411 3.03 -9.11 17.94
C ASN A 411 3.28 -8.15 16.73
N GLY A 412 3.35 -8.73 15.53
CA GLY A 412 3.59 -7.98 14.28
C GLY A 412 5.04 -7.96 13.82
N THR A 413 6.01 -8.45 14.58
CA THR A 413 7.45 -8.44 14.23
C THR A 413 7.82 -9.40 13.10
N ARG A 414 6.92 -10.36 12.77
CA ARG A 414 7.08 -11.34 11.67
C ARG A 414 8.12 -12.44 11.90
N LEU A 415 8.99 -12.30 12.90
CA LEU A 415 10.13 -13.18 13.18
C LEU A 415 9.89 -14.05 14.43
N LYS A 416 10.69 -15.10 14.56
CA LYS A 416 10.72 -15.97 15.76
C LYS A 416 11.32 -15.22 16.96
N PRO A 417 10.92 -15.56 18.20
CA PRO A 417 11.49 -14.95 19.41
C PRO A 417 13.01 -15.11 19.55
N GLU A 418 13.56 -16.25 19.12
CA GLU A 418 14.99 -16.53 19.17
C GLU A 418 15.77 -15.57 18.26
N ILE A 419 15.20 -15.18 17.12
CA ILE A 419 15.84 -14.24 16.19
C ILE A 419 15.73 -12.82 16.71
N LEU A 420 14.60 -12.47 17.37
CA LEU A 420 14.42 -11.17 18.01
C LEU A 420 15.30 -10.97 19.23
N SER A 421 15.85 -12.06 19.80
CA SER A 421 16.79 -11.99 20.90
C SER A 421 18.22 -11.64 20.49
N VAL A 422 18.49 -11.57 19.16
CA VAL A 422 19.80 -11.12 18.64
C VAL A 422 19.80 -9.60 18.51
N THR A 423 20.79 -8.94 19.09
CA THR A 423 20.87 -7.47 19.11
C THR A 423 22.18 -6.94 18.52
N VAL A 424 22.11 -5.76 17.94
CA VAL A 424 23.28 -4.92 17.59
C VAL A 424 23.08 -3.61 18.33
N GLY A 425 24.03 -3.21 19.17
CA GLY A 425 23.88 -1.97 19.96
C GLY A 425 22.59 -1.93 20.82
N ASN A 426 22.20 -3.06 21.43
CA ASN A 426 21.01 -3.23 22.27
C ASN A 426 19.65 -3.11 21.54
N LYS A 427 19.62 -3.16 20.23
CA LYS A 427 18.39 -3.18 19.43
C LYS A 427 18.31 -4.45 18.61
N ASN A 428 17.14 -5.10 18.59
CA ASN A 428 16.90 -6.19 17.66
C ASN A 428 16.54 -5.67 16.25
N ILE A 429 16.48 -6.57 15.29
CA ILE A 429 16.23 -6.22 13.89
C ILE A 429 14.85 -5.58 13.67
N SER A 430 13.82 -5.97 14.43
CA SER A 430 12.48 -5.37 14.35
C SER A 430 12.48 -3.96 14.93
N ASP A 431 13.11 -3.74 16.09
CA ASP A 431 13.24 -2.42 16.71
C ASP A 431 13.94 -1.45 15.76
N PHE A 432 15.00 -1.90 15.07
CA PHE A 432 15.69 -1.09 14.07
C PHE A 432 14.78 -0.74 12.90
N CYS A 433 14.04 -1.71 12.38
CA CYS A 433 13.14 -1.50 11.25
C CYS A 433 11.94 -0.61 11.59
N ASP A 434 11.53 -0.55 12.85
CA ASP A 434 10.42 0.28 13.34
C ASP A 434 10.83 1.74 13.61
N MET A 435 12.13 2.04 13.59
CA MET A 435 12.62 3.42 13.63
C MET A 435 12.26 4.18 12.36
N SER A 436 12.00 5.49 12.48
CA SER A 436 11.98 6.35 11.30
C SER A 436 13.36 6.39 10.65
N ILE A 437 13.42 6.70 9.36
CA ILE A 437 14.68 6.79 8.60
C ILE A 437 15.67 7.70 9.30
N THR A 438 15.22 8.87 9.81
CA THR A 438 16.08 9.78 10.58
C THR A 438 16.62 9.10 11.84
N GLN A 439 15.75 8.46 12.65
CA GLN A 439 16.16 7.75 13.85
C GLN A 439 17.14 6.60 13.56
N ALA A 440 16.92 5.89 12.45
CA ALA A 440 17.82 4.81 12.03
C ALA A 440 19.22 5.32 11.65
N ILE A 441 19.31 6.49 10.99
CA ILE A 441 20.58 7.15 10.68
C ILE A 441 21.30 7.56 11.97
N ASP A 442 20.58 8.27 12.86
CA ASP A 442 21.13 8.74 14.15
C ASP A 442 21.60 7.54 15.00
N TYR A 443 20.84 6.44 14.96
CA TYR A 443 21.21 5.20 15.68
C TYR A 443 22.51 4.59 15.14
N ILE A 444 22.65 4.46 13.81
CA ILE A 444 23.87 3.93 13.18
C ILE A 444 25.09 4.81 13.55
N GLU A 445 24.92 6.13 13.58
CA GLU A 445 26.00 7.05 13.94
C GLU A 445 26.38 6.98 15.43
N SER A 446 25.46 6.60 16.28
CA SER A 446 25.67 6.45 17.72
C SER A 446 26.24 5.07 18.13
N LEU A 447 26.35 4.10 17.20
CA LEU A 447 26.84 2.76 17.52
C LEU A 447 28.28 2.77 18.00
N VAL A 448 28.50 2.26 19.20
CA VAL A 448 29.83 1.97 19.76
C VAL A 448 30.14 0.50 19.51
N LEU A 449 31.08 0.24 18.59
CA LEU A 449 31.47 -1.11 18.20
C LEU A 449 32.92 -1.39 18.61
N SER A 450 33.23 -2.67 18.89
CA SER A 450 34.61 -3.11 19.04
C SER A 450 35.43 -2.88 17.76
N GLU A 451 36.75 -2.83 17.81
CA GLU A 451 37.61 -2.69 16.62
C GLU A 451 37.33 -3.78 15.59
N LYS A 452 37.16 -5.01 16.05
CA LYS A 452 36.79 -6.16 15.23
C LYS A 452 35.45 -5.99 14.53
N ASP A 453 34.42 -5.63 15.29
CA ASP A 453 33.06 -5.48 14.75
C ASP A 453 32.95 -4.27 13.82
N ARG A 454 33.69 -3.19 14.12
CA ARG A 454 33.82 -2.04 13.22
C ARG A 454 34.39 -2.44 11.87
N PHE A 455 35.52 -3.19 11.86
CA PHE A 455 36.15 -3.65 10.63
C PHE A 455 35.21 -4.56 9.80
N ILE A 456 34.47 -5.48 10.46
CA ILE A 456 33.54 -6.38 9.79
C ILE A 456 32.35 -5.63 9.21
N SER A 457 31.82 -4.62 9.93
CA SER A 457 30.55 -3.95 9.58
C SER A 457 30.74 -2.68 8.75
N GLU A 458 31.93 -2.15 8.57
CA GLU A 458 32.20 -0.84 7.94
C GLU A 458 31.54 -0.71 6.56
N SER A 459 31.76 -1.66 5.67
CA SER A 459 31.17 -1.65 4.33
C SER A 459 29.64 -1.79 4.37
N ILE A 460 29.12 -2.62 5.27
CA ILE A 460 27.68 -2.87 5.42
C ILE A 460 27.00 -1.61 5.94
N LEU A 461 27.54 -0.99 6.98
CA LEU A 461 27.00 0.23 7.57
C LEU A 461 27.07 1.42 6.61
N LYS A 462 28.12 1.51 5.79
CA LYS A 462 28.23 2.53 4.74
C LYS A 462 27.10 2.39 3.73
N GLU A 463 26.79 1.18 3.27
CA GLU A 463 25.69 0.91 2.32
C GLU A 463 24.33 1.22 2.93
N ILE A 464 24.07 0.76 4.17
CA ILE A 464 22.81 1.05 4.87
C ILE A 464 22.63 2.57 5.01
N LYS A 465 23.67 3.27 5.49
CA LYS A 465 23.64 4.73 5.68
C LYS A 465 23.43 5.49 4.36
N SER A 466 24.09 5.08 3.30
CA SER A 466 23.93 5.67 1.96
C SER A 466 22.48 5.57 1.50
N ARG A 467 21.89 4.38 1.54
CA ARG A 467 20.50 4.12 1.12
C ARG A 467 19.48 4.83 1.99
N LEU A 468 19.69 4.91 3.31
CA LEU A 468 18.86 5.70 4.22
C LEU A 468 18.92 7.19 3.90
N ASN A 469 20.11 7.71 3.59
CA ASN A 469 20.28 9.12 3.21
C ASN A 469 19.58 9.43 1.87
N PHE A 470 19.55 8.49 0.91
CA PHE A 470 18.77 8.69 -0.31
C PHE A 470 17.26 8.76 -0.03
N LEU A 471 16.72 7.92 0.86
CA LEU A 471 15.33 8.04 1.29
C LEU A 471 15.05 9.38 1.97
N LYS A 472 15.98 9.88 2.79
CA LYS A 472 15.88 11.18 3.43
C LYS A 472 15.93 12.34 2.42
N SER A 473 16.77 12.24 1.39
CA SER A 473 16.91 13.30 0.36
C SER A 473 15.66 13.45 -0.51
N VAL A 474 14.87 12.38 -0.69
CA VAL A 474 13.59 12.45 -1.39
C VAL A 474 12.40 12.76 -0.47
N GLY A 475 12.64 13.23 0.77
CA GLY A 475 11.59 13.67 1.71
C GLY A 475 10.79 12.54 2.35
N LEU A 476 11.39 11.35 2.50
CA LEU A 476 10.78 10.17 3.13
C LEU A 476 11.33 9.86 4.53
N ASP A 477 11.93 10.84 5.17
CA ASP A 477 12.61 10.75 6.47
C ASP A 477 11.71 10.27 7.63
N TYR A 478 10.40 10.45 7.51
CA TYR A 478 9.39 10.03 8.50
C TYR A 478 8.97 8.56 8.37
N LEU A 479 9.28 7.88 7.26
CA LEU A 479 8.89 6.48 7.06
C LEU A 479 9.70 5.53 7.95
N THR A 480 9.11 4.36 8.25
CA THR A 480 9.81 3.24 8.89
C THR A 480 10.09 2.14 7.84
N LEU A 481 11.18 1.39 8.04
CA LEU A 481 11.54 0.28 7.14
C LEU A 481 10.56 -0.90 7.24
N SER A 482 9.88 -1.05 8.38
CA SER A 482 8.85 -2.07 8.62
C SER A 482 7.53 -1.79 7.92
N ARG A 483 7.28 -0.53 7.49
CA ARG A 483 6.01 -0.13 6.87
C ARG A 483 5.72 -0.95 5.62
N SER A 484 4.50 -1.53 5.56
CA SER A 484 4.07 -2.32 4.41
C SER A 484 3.94 -1.45 3.16
N SER A 485 4.47 -1.94 2.03
CA SER A 485 4.39 -1.24 0.74
C SER A 485 2.95 -0.99 0.27
N GLY A 486 2.01 -1.84 0.66
CA GLY A 486 0.59 -1.68 0.32
C GLY A 486 -0.11 -0.52 1.04
N THR A 487 0.52 0.08 2.05
CA THR A 487 0.00 1.25 2.80
C THR A 487 0.60 2.58 2.35
N LEU A 488 1.50 2.55 1.38
CA LEU A 488 2.15 3.73 0.83
C LEU A 488 1.22 4.45 -0.15
N SER A 489 1.28 5.77 -0.17
CA SER A 489 0.69 6.57 -1.24
C SER A 489 1.43 6.35 -2.56
N GLY A 490 0.82 6.71 -3.70
CA GLY A 490 1.46 6.64 -5.02
C GLY A 490 2.78 7.40 -5.05
N GLY A 491 2.81 8.64 -4.55
CA GLY A 491 4.00 9.46 -4.48
C GLY A 491 5.08 8.92 -3.53
N GLU A 492 4.71 8.37 -2.36
CA GLU A 492 5.68 7.70 -1.47
C GLU A 492 6.35 6.51 -2.17
N SER A 493 5.56 5.67 -2.86
CA SER A 493 6.07 4.51 -3.58
C SER A 493 7.01 4.89 -4.72
N GLN A 494 6.67 5.92 -5.48
CA GLN A 494 7.49 6.45 -6.58
C GLN A 494 8.83 6.99 -6.06
N ARG A 495 8.81 7.76 -4.98
CA ARG A 495 10.04 8.30 -4.36
C ARG A 495 10.93 7.22 -3.76
N ILE A 496 10.35 6.13 -3.21
CA ILE A 496 11.13 4.97 -2.77
C ILE A 496 11.86 4.35 -3.97
N ARG A 497 11.18 4.18 -5.11
CA ARG A 497 11.83 3.68 -6.34
C ARG A 497 12.92 4.63 -6.83
N LEU A 498 12.66 5.93 -6.83
CA LEU A 498 13.65 6.95 -7.19
C LEU A 498 14.90 6.84 -6.28
N ALA A 499 14.71 6.80 -4.96
CA ALA A 499 15.79 6.64 -4.01
C ALA A 499 16.60 5.35 -4.23
N THR A 500 15.91 4.25 -4.56
CA THR A 500 16.55 2.96 -4.87
C THR A 500 17.40 3.05 -6.14
N GLN A 501 16.90 3.71 -7.19
CA GLN A 501 17.64 3.89 -8.44
C GLN A 501 18.85 4.81 -8.28
N ILE A 502 18.72 5.89 -7.51
CA ILE A 502 19.87 6.76 -7.16
C ILE A 502 20.93 5.94 -6.42
N GLY A 503 20.51 5.09 -5.48
CA GLY A 503 21.39 4.19 -4.74
C GLY A 503 22.16 3.20 -5.61
N SER A 504 21.66 2.87 -6.81
CA SER A 504 22.38 2.02 -7.76
C SER A 504 23.56 2.69 -8.45
N MET A 505 23.66 4.03 -8.37
CA MET A 505 24.72 4.86 -8.99
C MET A 505 24.96 4.55 -10.47
N LEU A 506 23.92 4.21 -11.22
CA LEU A 506 24.02 3.99 -12.65
C LEU A 506 24.35 5.29 -13.38
N MET A 507 25.23 5.22 -14.37
CA MET A 507 25.68 6.34 -15.17
C MET A 507 25.39 6.10 -16.64
N GLY A 508 25.15 7.17 -17.39
CA GLY A 508 24.91 7.11 -18.84
C GLY A 508 23.55 6.50 -19.23
N VAL A 509 22.58 6.46 -18.34
CA VAL A 509 21.22 5.98 -18.59
C VAL A 509 20.23 7.15 -18.79
N VAL A 510 19.08 6.83 -19.39
CA VAL A 510 17.95 7.76 -19.49
C VAL A 510 16.94 7.40 -18.39
N TYR A 511 16.74 8.30 -17.44
CA TYR A 511 15.66 8.17 -16.47
C TYR A 511 14.42 8.89 -16.96
N ILE A 512 13.28 8.22 -16.93
CA ILE A 512 11.99 8.77 -17.32
C ILE A 512 11.08 8.74 -16.09
N LEU A 513 10.67 9.93 -15.63
CA LEU A 513 9.89 10.10 -14.41
C LEU A 513 8.52 10.69 -14.75
N ASP A 514 7.48 10.16 -14.10
CA ASP A 514 6.09 10.62 -14.24
C ASP A 514 5.70 11.42 -13.00
N GLU A 515 5.64 12.74 -13.14
CA GLU A 515 5.19 13.68 -12.09
C GLU A 515 5.78 13.39 -10.69
N PRO A 516 7.10 13.38 -10.52
CA PRO A 516 7.71 13.00 -9.25
C PRO A 516 7.43 13.98 -8.09
N SER A 517 6.97 15.21 -8.36
CA SER A 517 6.58 16.22 -7.38
C SER A 517 5.22 15.97 -6.73
N ILE A 518 4.45 14.97 -7.21
CA ILE A 518 3.09 14.70 -6.74
C ILE A 518 3.00 14.51 -5.23
N GLY A 519 2.02 15.21 -4.61
CA GLY A 519 1.74 15.09 -3.17
C GLY A 519 2.87 15.62 -2.29
N LEU A 520 3.80 16.40 -2.84
CA LEU A 520 4.87 17.04 -2.11
C LEU A 520 4.48 18.44 -1.67
N HIS A 521 4.82 18.74 -0.42
CA HIS A 521 4.92 20.13 0.03
C HIS A 521 6.12 20.80 -0.66
N GLN A 522 6.07 22.12 -0.94
CA GLN A 522 7.12 22.84 -1.64
C GLN A 522 8.51 22.63 -1.03
N ARG A 523 8.61 22.60 0.29
CA ARG A 523 9.87 22.28 0.99
C ARG A 523 10.47 20.93 0.60
N ASP A 524 9.62 19.91 0.42
CA ASP A 524 10.08 18.58 0.06
C ASP A 524 10.34 18.49 -1.46
N ASN A 525 9.66 19.33 -2.25
CA ASN A 525 9.92 19.49 -3.69
C ASN A 525 11.30 20.09 -3.95
N ASP A 526 11.72 21.09 -3.18
CA ASP A 526 13.08 21.64 -3.27
C ASP A 526 14.16 20.54 -3.12
N LYS A 527 14.00 19.64 -2.15
CA LYS A 527 14.90 18.49 -1.95
C LYS A 527 14.87 17.51 -3.14
N LEU A 528 13.68 17.27 -3.70
CA LEU A 528 13.55 16.43 -4.89
C LEU A 528 14.29 17.03 -6.09
N ILE A 529 14.16 18.32 -6.32
CA ILE A 529 14.84 19.02 -7.41
C ILE A 529 16.37 18.92 -7.24
N GLU A 530 16.89 19.12 -6.02
CA GLU A 530 18.33 18.93 -5.73
C GLU A 530 18.77 17.48 -6.05
N THR A 531 17.94 16.51 -5.70
CA THR A 531 18.20 15.11 -5.97
C THR A 531 18.22 14.80 -7.47
N LEU A 532 17.30 15.37 -8.26
CA LEU A 532 17.27 15.22 -9.70
C LEU A 532 18.50 15.87 -10.35
N LYS A 533 18.90 17.05 -9.90
CA LYS A 533 20.14 17.71 -10.35
C LYS A 533 21.36 16.84 -10.07
N HIS A 534 21.45 16.27 -8.89
CA HIS A 534 22.56 15.36 -8.56
C HIS A 534 22.61 14.14 -9.49
N LEU A 535 21.45 13.55 -9.81
CA LEU A 535 21.34 12.42 -10.72
C LEU A 535 21.80 12.79 -12.15
N ARG A 536 21.45 13.98 -12.61
CA ARG A 536 21.93 14.55 -13.87
C ARG A 536 23.45 14.72 -13.85
N ASP A 537 23.98 15.30 -12.79
CA ASP A 537 25.41 15.61 -12.65
C ASP A 537 26.30 14.34 -12.59
N LEU A 538 25.71 13.17 -12.33
CA LEU A 538 26.36 11.87 -12.51
C LEU A 538 26.47 11.42 -13.97
N GLY A 539 26.08 12.25 -14.93
CA GLY A 539 26.14 11.94 -16.38
C GLY A 539 24.94 11.14 -16.87
N ASN A 540 23.75 11.39 -16.33
CA ASN A 540 22.50 10.80 -16.77
C ASN A 540 21.60 11.80 -17.48
N THR A 541 20.79 11.32 -18.40
CA THR A 541 19.72 12.11 -19.02
C THR A 541 18.43 11.88 -18.23
N LEU A 542 17.81 12.96 -17.76
CA LEU A 542 16.54 12.89 -17.04
C LEU A 542 15.44 13.49 -17.91
N ILE A 543 14.41 12.72 -18.20
CA ILE A 543 13.19 13.17 -18.87
C ILE A 543 12.07 13.11 -17.83
N VAL A 544 11.55 14.26 -17.45
CA VAL A 544 10.54 14.39 -16.39
C VAL A 544 9.25 14.94 -16.97
N VAL A 545 8.17 14.20 -16.90
CA VAL A 545 6.83 14.73 -17.18
C VAL A 545 6.41 15.52 -15.95
N GLU A 546 6.25 16.83 -16.08
CA GLU A 546 5.98 17.70 -14.92
C GLU A 546 5.09 18.91 -15.23
N HIS A 547 4.42 19.37 -14.18
CA HIS A 547 3.55 20.55 -14.20
C HIS A 547 3.93 21.57 -13.14
N ASP A 548 4.89 21.23 -12.26
CA ASP A 548 5.36 22.09 -11.19
C ASP A 548 6.27 23.19 -11.74
N GLU A 549 5.96 24.44 -11.36
CA GLU A 549 6.68 25.62 -11.84
C GLU A 549 8.16 25.63 -11.39
N ASP A 550 8.44 25.27 -10.14
CA ASP A 550 9.79 25.28 -9.59
C ASP A 550 10.68 24.25 -10.34
N THR A 551 10.13 23.09 -10.64
CA THR A 551 10.82 22.06 -11.43
C THR A 551 11.09 22.53 -12.85
N MET A 552 10.11 23.17 -13.53
CA MET A 552 10.30 23.75 -14.85
C MET A 552 11.36 24.84 -14.87
N ARG A 553 11.37 25.75 -13.89
CA ARG A 553 12.39 26.82 -13.77
C ARG A 553 13.79 26.30 -13.52
N CYS A 554 13.93 25.10 -12.98
CA CYS A 554 15.21 24.44 -12.72
C CYS A 554 15.66 23.51 -13.86
N ALA A 555 14.84 23.29 -14.86
CA ALA A 555 15.17 22.43 -16.01
C ALA A 555 16.22 23.06 -16.92
N ASP A 556 17.09 22.22 -17.49
CA ASP A 556 18.05 22.66 -18.51
C ASP A 556 17.38 22.82 -19.86
N HIS A 557 16.31 22.06 -20.11
CA HIS A 557 15.56 22.06 -21.35
C HIS A 557 14.10 21.73 -21.10
N ILE A 558 13.18 22.38 -21.78
CA ILE A 558 11.74 22.16 -21.62
C ILE A 558 11.15 21.89 -23.01
N VAL A 559 10.23 20.94 -23.08
CA VAL A 559 9.43 20.63 -24.26
C VAL A 559 7.97 20.81 -23.90
N ASP A 560 7.31 21.75 -24.50
CA ASP A 560 5.87 22.00 -24.34
C ASP A 560 5.09 21.29 -25.43
N ILE A 561 4.21 20.36 -25.00
CA ILE A 561 3.40 19.53 -25.90
C ILE A 561 1.94 19.98 -25.83
N GLY A 562 1.39 20.30 -27.00
CA GLY A 562 0.06 20.89 -27.11
C GLY A 562 -0.46 20.93 -28.51
N PRO A 563 -1.15 22.03 -28.85
CA PRO A 563 -1.58 23.16 -28.01
C PRO A 563 -2.77 22.81 -27.08
N GLY A 564 -3.50 21.73 -27.39
CA GLY A 564 -4.68 21.28 -26.62
C GLY A 564 -4.56 19.85 -26.13
N ALA A 565 -5.70 19.25 -25.77
CA ALA A 565 -5.80 17.88 -25.30
C ALA A 565 -6.39 16.93 -26.37
N GLY A 566 -6.07 15.64 -26.31
CA GLY A 566 -6.60 14.62 -27.21
C GLY A 566 -6.27 14.91 -28.67
N VAL A 567 -7.29 15.00 -29.54
CA VAL A 567 -7.11 15.28 -30.96
C VAL A 567 -6.55 16.68 -31.26
N HIS A 568 -6.69 17.61 -30.33
CA HIS A 568 -6.13 18.97 -30.44
C HIS A 568 -4.72 19.09 -29.87
N GLY A 569 -4.16 17.99 -29.34
CA GLY A 569 -2.80 17.89 -28.82
C GLY A 569 -1.88 17.17 -29.79
N GLY A 570 -0.77 16.65 -29.24
CA GLY A 570 0.16 15.80 -29.96
C GLY A 570 1.18 16.51 -30.86
N GLU A 571 1.35 17.83 -30.71
CA GLU A 571 2.35 18.64 -31.42
C GLU A 571 3.36 19.24 -30.42
N VAL A 572 4.58 19.47 -30.87
CA VAL A 572 5.57 20.23 -30.07
C VAL A 572 5.29 21.72 -30.34
N VAL A 573 4.78 22.40 -29.32
CA VAL A 573 4.47 23.85 -29.40
C VAL A 573 5.74 24.66 -29.31
N CYS A 574 6.60 24.33 -28.36
CA CYS A 574 7.89 24.97 -28.15
C CYS A 574 8.88 24.00 -27.47
N SER A 575 10.17 24.17 -27.79
CA SER A 575 11.26 23.37 -27.18
C SER A 575 12.48 24.26 -27.03
N GLY A 576 13.03 24.35 -25.82
CA GLY A 576 14.17 25.21 -25.51
C GLY A 576 14.36 25.41 -24.01
N THR A 577 14.95 26.54 -23.66
CA THR A 577 15.13 26.99 -22.28
C THR A 577 13.81 27.57 -21.73
N ILE A 578 13.77 27.85 -20.43
CA ILE A 578 12.61 28.50 -19.80
C ILE A 578 12.24 29.83 -20.49
N ASP A 579 13.24 30.60 -20.91
CA ASP A 579 13.03 31.89 -21.59
C ASP A 579 12.41 31.72 -22.97
N ASP A 580 12.78 30.65 -23.69
CA ASP A 580 12.18 30.29 -24.98
C ASP A 580 10.69 29.95 -24.79
N ILE A 581 10.33 29.19 -23.76
CA ILE A 581 8.94 28.83 -23.45
C ILE A 581 8.11 30.06 -23.05
N ILE A 582 8.68 30.96 -22.22
CA ILE A 582 8.03 32.22 -21.83
C ILE A 582 7.77 33.11 -23.01
N SER A 583 8.69 33.15 -23.97
CA SER A 583 8.60 33.98 -25.16
C SER A 583 7.66 33.43 -26.23
N CYS A 584 7.26 32.18 -26.14
CA CYS A 584 6.41 31.49 -27.12
C CYS A 584 4.94 31.88 -26.90
N LYS A 585 4.36 32.62 -27.83
CA LYS A 585 2.97 33.13 -27.78
C LYS A 585 1.92 32.01 -27.82
N ASP A 586 2.23 30.89 -28.46
CA ASP A 586 1.32 29.75 -28.59
C ASP A 586 1.36 28.80 -27.40
N SER A 587 2.34 28.98 -26.48
CA SER A 587 2.51 28.18 -25.29
C SER A 587 1.55 28.62 -24.16
N ILE A 588 0.61 27.76 -23.82
CA ILE A 588 -0.24 27.96 -22.63
C ILE A 588 0.61 27.92 -21.35
N THR A 589 1.59 27.03 -21.30
CA THR A 589 2.55 26.95 -20.18
C THR A 589 3.34 28.25 -20.05
N GLY A 590 3.85 28.79 -21.18
CA GLY A 590 4.57 30.07 -21.24
C GLY A 590 3.72 31.24 -20.73
N ALA A 591 2.44 31.30 -21.08
CA ALA A 591 1.53 32.33 -20.60
C ALA A 591 1.30 32.32 -19.09
N TYR A 592 1.33 31.15 -18.43
CA TYR A 592 1.29 31.06 -16.96
C TYR A 592 2.65 31.37 -16.32
N LEU A 593 3.75 30.89 -16.87
CA LEU A 593 5.11 31.13 -16.36
C LEU A 593 5.53 32.60 -16.46
N SER A 594 5.05 33.32 -17.51
CA SER A 594 5.27 34.77 -17.68
C SER A 594 4.38 35.62 -16.76
N GLY A 595 3.29 35.02 -16.23
CA GLY A 595 2.28 35.72 -15.45
C GLY A 595 1.27 36.49 -16.30
N GLU A 596 1.26 36.33 -17.65
CA GLU A 596 0.22 36.87 -18.52
C GLU A 596 -1.16 36.29 -18.16
N ARG A 597 -1.19 34.99 -17.85
CA ARG A 597 -2.34 34.32 -17.27
C ARG A 597 -2.05 33.99 -15.81
N LYS A 598 -2.96 34.35 -14.92
CA LYS A 598 -2.83 34.10 -13.47
C LYS A 598 -4.13 33.53 -12.91
N ILE A 599 -4.03 32.65 -11.94
CA ILE A 599 -5.16 32.29 -11.09
C ILE A 599 -5.39 33.43 -10.10
N PRO A 600 -6.56 34.08 -10.12
CA PRO A 600 -6.80 35.28 -9.31
C PRO A 600 -6.87 34.94 -7.82
N ILE A 601 -6.34 35.84 -7.00
CA ILE A 601 -6.51 35.81 -5.55
C ILE A 601 -7.86 36.47 -5.23
N PRO A 602 -8.78 35.81 -4.50
CA PRO A 602 -10.05 36.41 -4.10
C PRO A 602 -9.81 37.70 -3.28
N VAL A 603 -10.49 38.78 -3.69
CA VAL A 603 -10.39 40.08 -2.99
C VAL A 603 -11.01 40.02 -1.61
N ILE A 604 -12.11 39.26 -1.47
CA ILE A 604 -12.86 39.06 -0.23
C ILE A 604 -12.90 37.58 0.08
N ARG A 605 -12.51 37.20 1.31
CA ARG A 605 -12.65 35.84 1.80
C ARG A 605 -14.05 35.66 2.40
N ARG A 606 -14.68 34.49 2.09
CA ARG A 606 -15.97 34.13 2.70
C ARG A 606 -15.77 33.83 4.18
N GLN A 607 -16.67 34.33 5.02
CA GLN A 607 -16.66 34.03 6.47
C GLN A 607 -17.52 32.80 6.82
N GLY A 608 -18.08 32.14 5.78
CA GLY A 608 -18.96 31.00 5.96
C GLY A 608 -20.40 31.38 6.34
N ASN A 609 -21.18 30.38 6.74
CA ASN A 609 -22.58 30.54 7.10
C ASN A 609 -22.80 30.72 8.61
N GLY A 610 -21.74 30.94 9.38
CA GLY A 610 -21.78 31.09 10.85
C GLY A 610 -21.74 29.73 11.61
N ASN A 611 -21.93 28.61 10.95
CA ASN A 611 -21.86 27.28 11.56
C ASN A 611 -20.44 26.73 11.47
N VAL A 612 -20.06 25.94 12.46
CA VAL A 612 -18.73 25.32 12.55
C VAL A 612 -18.87 23.83 12.87
N LEU A 613 -18.19 22.98 12.11
CA LEU A 613 -18.00 21.59 12.46
C LEU A 613 -16.72 21.47 13.28
N THR A 614 -16.82 20.93 14.48
CA THR A 614 -15.66 20.77 15.37
C THR A 614 -15.36 19.30 15.66
N VAL A 615 -14.12 18.93 15.47
CA VAL A 615 -13.56 17.62 15.88
C VAL A 615 -12.71 17.86 17.10
N LYS A 616 -13.00 17.18 18.20
CA LYS A 616 -12.23 17.26 19.46
C LYS A 616 -11.46 15.98 19.73
N GLY A 617 -10.24 16.13 20.24
CA GLY A 617 -9.44 15.02 20.69
C GLY A 617 -8.97 14.06 19.59
N ALA A 618 -8.74 14.54 18.38
CA ALA A 618 -8.27 13.70 17.28
C ALA A 618 -6.87 13.12 17.58
N SER A 619 -6.75 11.79 17.70
CA SER A 619 -5.55 11.09 18.16
C SER A 619 -5.19 9.84 17.34
N GLU A 620 -5.69 9.73 16.11
CA GLU A 620 -5.38 8.61 15.23
C GLU A 620 -3.97 8.77 14.61
N ASN A 621 -3.23 7.66 14.49
CA ASN A 621 -1.86 7.61 13.98
C ASN A 621 -0.93 8.58 14.71
N ASN A 622 -0.39 9.58 13.99
CA ASN A 622 0.54 10.56 14.55
C ASN A 622 -0.13 11.80 15.14
N LEU A 623 -1.45 11.93 15.11
CA LEU A 623 -2.17 13.08 15.65
C LEU A 623 -2.02 13.16 17.19
N LYS A 624 -1.75 14.37 17.69
CA LYS A 624 -1.41 14.63 19.09
C LYS A 624 -2.58 15.18 19.90
N ASN A 625 -3.73 14.50 19.87
CA ASN A 625 -4.95 14.88 20.59
C ASN A 625 -5.36 16.33 20.26
N ILE A 626 -5.59 16.61 18.97
CA ILE A 626 -5.85 17.95 18.49
C ILE A 626 -7.35 18.26 18.37
N ASP A 627 -7.69 19.52 18.64
CA ASP A 627 -9.02 20.07 18.39
C ASP A 627 -9.01 20.89 17.10
N VAL A 628 -9.91 20.59 16.18
CA VAL A 628 -9.95 21.21 14.85
C VAL A 628 -11.35 21.76 14.55
N LYS A 629 -11.40 23.00 14.04
CA LYS A 629 -12.63 23.68 13.64
C LYS A 629 -12.69 23.86 12.14
N PHE A 630 -13.78 23.42 11.52
CA PHE A 630 -14.04 23.58 10.10
C PHE A 630 -15.20 24.53 9.91
N PRO A 631 -14.99 25.76 9.42
CA PRO A 631 -16.07 26.68 9.09
C PRO A 631 -16.91 26.13 7.94
N LEU A 632 -18.25 26.15 8.07
CA LEU A 632 -19.15 25.66 7.05
C LEU A 632 -19.52 26.74 6.05
N GLY A 633 -19.81 26.36 4.79
CA GLY A 633 -20.05 27.32 3.70
C GLY A 633 -18.78 28.01 3.22
N CYS A 634 -17.61 27.43 3.45
CA CYS A 634 -16.30 27.94 3.05
C CYS A 634 -15.54 26.94 2.18
N PHE A 635 -14.53 27.46 1.47
CA PHE A 635 -13.48 26.69 0.86
C PHE A 635 -12.30 26.59 1.83
N THR A 636 -12.15 25.43 2.47
CA THR A 636 -11.12 25.17 3.48
C THR A 636 -10.02 24.28 2.92
N CYS A 637 -8.75 24.71 2.99
CA CYS A 637 -7.60 23.91 2.64
C CYS A 637 -6.91 23.34 3.88
N ILE A 638 -6.58 22.04 3.83
CA ILE A 638 -5.76 21.35 4.83
C ILE A 638 -4.36 21.22 4.26
N THR A 639 -3.39 21.89 4.88
CA THR A 639 -2.02 22.01 4.40
C THR A 639 -1.01 21.40 5.38
N GLY A 640 0.26 21.38 5.01
CA GLY A 640 1.36 20.92 5.85
C GLY A 640 2.27 19.94 5.13
N VAL A 641 3.45 19.71 5.69
CA VAL A 641 4.46 18.81 5.10
C VAL A 641 3.97 17.36 4.92
N SER A 642 4.66 16.58 4.10
CA SER A 642 4.35 15.16 3.93
C SER A 642 4.45 14.42 5.26
N GLY A 643 3.47 13.53 5.55
CA GLY A 643 3.41 12.80 6.82
C GLY A 643 2.98 13.61 8.04
N SER A 644 2.52 14.87 7.92
CA SER A 644 2.09 15.72 9.05
C SER A 644 0.77 15.30 9.72
N GLY A 645 0.02 14.34 9.11
CA GLY A 645 -1.25 13.83 9.68
C GLY A 645 -2.51 14.30 8.97
N LYS A 646 -2.42 14.98 7.81
CA LYS A 646 -3.56 15.48 7.03
C LYS A 646 -4.59 14.39 6.73
N SER A 647 -4.15 13.30 6.12
CA SER A 647 -5.05 12.18 5.74
C SER A 647 -5.60 11.45 6.96
N SER A 648 -4.84 11.39 8.08
CA SER A 648 -5.35 10.83 9.35
C SER A 648 -6.52 11.66 9.89
N LEU A 649 -6.41 12.99 9.86
CA LEU A 649 -7.48 13.89 10.29
C LEU A 649 -8.68 13.82 9.35
N VAL A 650 -8.45 13.98 8.05
CA VAL A 650 -9.52 14.17 7.07
C VAL A 650 -10.15 12.85 6.64
N ASN A 651 -9.34 11.86 6.22
CA ASN A 651 -9.85 10.62 5.66
C ASN A 651 -10.23 9.60 6.74
N GLU A 652 -9.37 9.42 7.78
CA GLU A 652 -9.59 8.40 8.80
C GLU A 652 -10.62 8.82 9.86
N ILE A 653 -10.65 10.09 10.23
CA ILE A 653 -11.56 10.59 11.28
C ILE A 653 -12.75 11.32 10.66
N LEU A 654 -12.53 12.48 10.02
CA LEU A 654 -13.59 13.36 9.55
C LEU A 654 -14.53 12.67 8.57
N TYR A 655 -14.00 12.18 7.45
CA TYR A 655 -14.80 11.55 6.40
C TYR A 655 -15.52 10.30 6.89
N LYS A 656 -14.80 9.38 7.55
CA LYS A 656 -15.40 8.11 7.97
C LYS A 656 -16.50 8.30 8.99
N HIS A 657 -16.33 9.22 9.92
CA HIS A 657 -17.37 9.54 10.91
C HIS A 657 -18.59 10.19 10.26
N LEU A 658 -18.41 11.22 9.46
CA LEU A 658 -19.51 11.86 8.74
C LEU A 658 -20.23 10.92 7.78
N ALA A 659 -19.49 10.00 7.12
CA ALA A 659 -20.09 9.01 6.25
C ALA A 659 -20.96 8.02 7.02
N ASN A 660 -20.59 7.65 8.24
CA ASN A 660 -21.39 6.78 9.09
C ASN A 660 -22.67 7.49 9.56
N GLU A 661 -22.55 8.72 10.05
CA GLU A 661 -23.68 9.48 10.59
C GLU A 661 -24.66 9.97 9.50
N LEU A 662 -24.13 10.54 8.40
CA LEU A 662 -24.96 11.19 7.39
C LEU A 662 -25.38 10.28 6.24
N ASN A 663 -24.50 9.36 5.84
CA ASN A 663 -24.72 8.49 4.67
C ASN A 663 -25.05 7.04 5.06
N GLY A 664 -25.12 6.70 6.37
CA GLY A 664 -25.34 5.35 6.85
C GLY A 664 -24.23 4.35 6.46
N ALA A 665 -23.01 4.84 6.23
CA ALA A 665 -21.86 3.99 5.96
C ALA A 665 -21.46 3.22 7.24
N LYS A 666 -20.63 2.17 7.10
CA LYS A 666 -20.23 1.29 8.18
C LYS A 666 -18.73 1.15 8.16
N LYS A 667 -18.01 2.29 8.29
CA LYS A 667 -16.56 2.36 8.20
C LYS A 667 -15.94 2.45 9.60
N PRO A 668 -14.80 1.76 9.84
CA PRO A 668 -14.06 1.97 11.09
C PRO A 668 -13.54 3.41 11.12
N VAL A 669 -13.81 4.12 12.19
CA VAL A 669 -13.40 5.52 12.38
C VAL A 669 -12.14 5.56 13.23
N GLY A 670 -11.21 6.47 12.90
CA GLY A 670 -10.02 6.72 13.71
C GLY A 670 -10.37 7.31 15.08
N LYS A 671 -9.41 7.36 15.98
CA LYS A 671 -9.61 7.77 17.39
C LYS A 671 -9.85 9.27 17.53
N PHE A 672 -10.91 9.64 18.23
CA PHE A 672 -11.29 11.01 18.58
C PHE A 672 -12.19 10.98 19.82
N ASP A 673 -12.40 12.16 20.45
CA ASP A 673 -13.26 12.26 21.62
C ASP A 673 -14.71 12.60 21.23
N LYS A 674 -14.93 13.69 20.45
CA LYS A 674 -16.27 14.17 20.13
C LYS A 674 -16.33 14.98 18.82
N PHE A 675 -17.48 14.86 18.12
CA PHE A 675 -17.88 15.78 17.04
C PHE A 675 -19.00 16.71 17.50
N ILE A 676 -18.98 17.95 17.02
CA ILE A 676 -19.99 18.98 17.30
C ILE A 676 -20.33 19.70 15.99
N GLY A 677 -21.62 19.90 15.69
CA GLY A 677 -22.08 20.65 14.52
C GLY A 677 -22.45 19.79 13.32
N ILE A 678 -22.56 18.46 13.46
CA ILE A 678 -22.95 17.52 12.38
C ILE A 678 -24.38 17.81 11.90
N GLU A 679 -25.26 18.26 12.78
CA GLU A 679 -26.65 18.62 12.51
C GLU A 679 -26.82 19.72 11.44
N ASN A 680 -25.78 20.47 11.16
CA ASN A 680 -25.76 21.47 10.11
C ASN A 680 -25.53 20.91 8.71
N LEU A 681 -25.23 19.63 8.61
CA LEU A 681 -24.90 18.92 7.37
C LEU A 681 -25.98 17.89 7.04
N ASP A 682 -26.20 17.64 5.76
CA ASP A 682 -27.12 16.62 5.26
C ASP A 682 -26.40 15.44 4.60
N LYS A 683 -25.20 15.65 4.08
CA LYS A 683 -24.46 14.65 3.31
C LYS A 683 -22.96 14.94 3.30
N VAL A 684 -22.16 13.89 3.28
CA VAL A 684 -20.72 13.98 2.99
C VAL A 684 -20.39 13.25 1.69
N ILE A 685 -19.57 13.87 0.86
CA ILE A 685 -19.10 13.33 -0.41
C ILE A 685 -17.57 13.35 -0.41
N ASN A 686 -16.97 12.17 -0.54
CA ASN A 686 -15.53 12.04 -0.68
C ASN A 686 -15.15 11.81 -2.14
N ILE A 687 -14.23 12.61 -2.63
CA ILE A 687 -13.72 12.57 -3.99
C ILE A 687 -12.22 12.28 -3.91
N ASP A 688 -11.89 11.00 -3.91
CA ASP A 688 -10.53 10.47 -3.86
C ASP A 688 -10.03 10.01 -5.22
N GLN A 689 -8.75 9.70 -5.33
CA GLN A 689 -8.08 9.23 -6.55
C GLN A 689 -8.35 7.75 -6.87
N SER A 690 -9.17 7.04 -6.11
CA SER A 690 -9.49 5.65 -6.38
C SER A 690 -10.22 5.49 -7.72
N PRO A 691 -9.98 4.39 -8.46
CA PRO A 691 -10.63 4.15 -9.75
C PRO A 691 -12.16 4.20 -9.64
N ILE A 692 -12.83 4.69 -10.68
CA ILE A 692 -14.31 4.70 -10.78
C ILE A 692 -14.92 3.31 -10.95
N GLY A 693 -14.09 2.28 -11.09
CA GLY A 693 -14.47 0.88 -11.16
C GLY A 693 -13.25 -0.01 -11.36
N ARG A 694 -13.41 -1.30 -11.06
CA ARG A 694 -12.31 -2.29 -11.10
C ARG A 694 -12.34 -3.18 -12.34
N THR A 695 -13.34 -3.04 -13.17
CA THR A 695 -13.53 -3.89 -14.36
C THR A 695 -13.47 -3.03 -15.63
N PRO A 696 -13.11 -3.62 -16.77
CA PRO A 696 -13.13 -2.94 -18.08
C PRO A 696 -14.52 -2.43 -18.51
N ARG A 697 -15.60 -2.90 -17.86
CA ARG A 697 -16.98 -2.44 -18.10
C ARG A 697 -17.28 -1.11 -17.45
N SER A 698 -16.57 -0.74 -16.40
CA SER A 698 -16.71 0.57 -15.79
C SER A 698 -16.07 1.62 -16.68
N ASN A 699 -16.78 2.70 -16.98
CA ASN A 699 -16.31 3.79 -17.83
C ASN A 699 -16.98 5.11 -17.41
N PRO A 700 -16.51 6.27 -17.89
CA PRO A 700 -17.08 7.58 -17.57
C PRO A 700 -18.58 7.68 -17.84
N ALA A 701 -19.05 7.12 -18.96
CA ALA A 701 -20.48 7.17 -19.33
C ALA A 701 -21.39 6.39 -18.36
N THR A 702 -20.93 5.23 -17.87
CA THR A 702 -21.69 4.44 -16.90
C THR A 702 -21.67 5.06 -15.52
N TYR A 703 -20.51 5.59 -15.09
CA TYR A 703 -20.35 6.18 -13.77
C TYR A 703 -21.18 7.46 -13.58
N THR A 704 -21.18 8.35 -14.58
CA THR A 704 -22.00 9.58 -14.56
C THR A 704 -23.48 9.34 -14.80
N GLY A 705 -23.83 8.09 -15.18
CA GLY A 705 -25.19 7.72 -15.52
C GLY A 705 -25.70 8.32 -16.85
N VAL A 706 -24.84 8.96 -17.65
CA VAL A 706 -25.23 9.47 -18.99
C VAL A 706 -25.55 8.35 -19.95
N PHE A 707 -24.90 7.19 -19.75
CA PHE A 707 -25.13 6.02 -20.58
C PHE A 707 -26.58 5.45 -20.47
N THR A 708 -27.23 5.64 -19.32
CA THR A 708 -28.63 5.26 -19.16
C THR A 708 -29.53 6.08 -20.07
N ASP A 709 -29.35 7.42 -20.08
CA ASP A 709 -30.11 8.31 -20.96
C ASP A 709 -29.82 8.04 -22.45
N ILE A 710 -28.58 7.69 -22.79
CA ILE A 710 -28.18 7.32 -24.18
C ILE A 710 -28.88 6.01 -24.59
N ARG A 711 -28.89 4.99 -23.74
CA ARG A 711 -29.59 3.73 -24.04
C ARG A 711 -31.10 3.91 -24.20
N GLU A 712 -31.72 4.76 -23.42
CA GLU A 712 -33.15 5.11 -23.55
C GLU A 712 -33.40 5.81 -24.89
N LEU A 713 -32.52 6.72 -25.30
CA LEU A 713 -32.61 7.38 -26.59
C LEU A 713 -32.51 6.41 -27.77
N PHE A 714 -31.56 5.46 -27.72
CA PHE A 714 -31.42 4.42 -28.75
C PHE A 714 -32.68 3.50 -28.80
N ALA A 715 -33.24 3.16 -27.66
CA ALA A 715 -34.48 2.38 -27.60
C ALA A 715 -35.69 3.12 -28.21
N GLN A 716 -35.65 4.44 -28.27
CA GLN A 716 -36.71 5.28 -28.86
C GLN A 716 -36.57 5.44 -30.38
N THR A 717 -35.45 5.02 -30.99
CA THR A 717 -35.26 5.06 -32.46
C THR A 717 -36.30 4.19 -33.17
N GLN A 718 -36.60 4.54 -34.44
CA GLN A 718 -37.57 3.80 -35.24
C GLN A 718 -37.13 2.35 -35.42
N ASP A 719 -35.86 2.10 -35.73
CA ASP A 719 -35.31 0.75 -35.95
C ASP A 719 -35.40 -0.11 -34.68
N ALA A 720 -35.13 0.47 -33.49
CA ALA A 720 -35.25 -0.24 -32.23
C ALA A 720 -36.68 -0.62 -31.90
N LYS A 721 -37.66 0.28 -32.15
CA LYS A 721 -39.08 0.05 -31.95
C LYS A 721 -39.61 -1.03 -32.85
N ILE A 722 -39.24 -1.03 -34.14
CA ILE A 722 -39.64 -2.04 -35.12
C ILE A 722 -39.17 -3.44 -34.70
N ARG A 723 -37.97 -3.53 -34.09
CA ARG A 723 -37.36 -4.78 -33.64
C ARG A 723 -37.73 -5.15 -32.21
N GLY A 724 -38.56 -4.35 -31.53
CA GLY A 724 -38.97 -4.59 -30.15
C GLY A 724 -37.79 -4.47 -29.14
N TYR A 725 -36.75 -3.67 -29.46
CA TYR A 725 -35.57 -3.51 -28.61
C TYR A 725 -35.83 -2.47 -27.53
N ASN A 726 -35.70 -2.90 -26.28
CA ASN A 726 -35.73 -2.02 -25.11
C ASN A 726 -34.32 -1.50 -24.73
N SER A 727 -34.25 -0.62 -23.75
CA SER A 727 -32.97 -0.05 -23.28
C SER A 727 -31.96 -1.09 -22.75
N GLY A 728 -32.44 -2.27 -22.34
CA GLY A 728 -31.62 -3.40 -21.93
C GLY A 728 -30.79 -3.98 -23.09
N ARG A 729 -31.34 -3.97 -24.33
CA ARG A 729 -30.63 -4.42 -25.53
C ARG A 729 -29.32 -3.64 -25.78
N PHE A 730 -29.32 -2.37 -25.45
CA PHE A 730 -28.19 -1.46 -25.61
C PHE A 730 -27.24 -1.43 -24.40
N SER A 731 -27.38 -2.38 -23.47
CA SER A 731 -26.46 -2.53 -22.33
C SER A 731 -25.44 -3.62 -22.61
N PHE A 732 -24.17 -3.31 -22.52
CA PHE A 732 -23.09 -4.30 -22.61
C PHE A 732 -22.97 -5.18 -21.34
N ASN A 733 -23.71 -4.87 -20.27
CA ASN A 733 -23.73 -5.65 -19.03
C ASN A 733 -24.81 -6.75 -19.02
N VAL A 734 -25.80 -6.65 -19.89
CA VAL A 734 -26.98 -7.53 -19.92
C VAL A 734 -26.93 -8.45 -21.14
N LYS A 735 -27.31 -9.72 -20.97
CA LYS A 735 -27.44 -10.66 -22.09
C LYS A 735 -28.45 -10.17 -23.12
N GLY A 736 -28.21 -10.51 -24.37
CA GLY A 736 -29.11 -10.22 -25.49
C GLY A 736 -28.55 -9.21 -26.49
N GLY A 737 -27.89 -8.13 -26.03
CA GLY A 737 -27.31 -7.15 -26.95
C GLY A 737 -25.80 -7.10 -26.93
N ARG A 738 -25.15 -7.66 -25.92
CA ARG A 738 -23.70 -7.69 -25.78
C ARG A 738 -23.04 -8.79 -26.59
N CYS A 739 -21.79 -8.65 -26.88
CA CYS A 739 -20.94 -9.74 -27.38
C CYS A 739 -20.81 -10.82 -26.30
N GLU A 740 -21.24 -12.06 -26.57
CA GLU A 740 -21.16 -13.13 -25.58
C GLU A 740 -19.73 -13.73 -25.45
N ALA A 741 -18.86 -13.58 -26.46
CA ALA A 741 -17.47 -14.05 -26.37
C ALA A 741 -16.67 -13.30 -25.29
N CYS A 742 -16.74 -11.96 -25.26
CA CYS A 742 -16.11 -11.14 -24.22
C CYS A 742 -17.08 -10.70 -23.14
N GLN A 743 -18.34 -11.16 -23.18
CA GLN A 743 -19.40 -10.79 -22.25
C GLN A 743 -19.63 -9.27 -22.07
N GLY A 744 -19.29 -8.49 -23.08
CA GLY A 744 -19.41 -7.03 -23.10
C GLY A 744 -18.18 -6.26 -22.63
N ASP A 745 -17.07 -6.92 -22.31
CA ASP A 745 -15.82 -6.27 -21.92
C ASP A 745 -15.13 -5.58 -23.10
N GLY A 746 -15.32 -6.08 -24.33
CA GLY A 746 -14.64 -5.61 -25.54
C GLY A 746 -13.22 -6.15 -25.65
N ILE A 747 -12.65 -6.63 -24.58
CA ILE A 747 -11.30 -7.18 -24.47
C ILE A 747 -11.33 -8.55 -23.80
N ILE A 748 -10.33 -9.37 -24.04
CA ILE A 748 -10.12 -10.65 -23.39
C ILE A 748 -8.87 -10.55 -22.53
N LYS A 749 -8.99 -10.90 -21.26
CA LYS A 749 -7.89 -10.98 -20.32
C LYS A 749 -7.19 -12.34 -20.50
N ILE A 750 -5.91 -12.31 -20.79
CA ILE A 750 -5.05 -13.48 -20.82
C ILE A 750 -4.21 -13.46 -19.53
N GLU A 751 -4.50 -14.41 -18.65
CA GLU A 751 -3.78 -14.53 -17.37
C GLU A 751 -2.40 -15.14 -17.60
N MET A 752 -1.37 -14.41 -17.20
CA MET A 752 0.02 -14.81 -17.31
C MET A 752 0.54 -15.12 -15.90
N HIS A 753 0.67 -16.41 -15.53
CA HIS A 753 1.00 -16.85 -14.16
C HIS A 753 2.23 -16.20 -13.52
N PHE A 754 3.22 -15.75 -14.31
CA PHE A 754 4.47 -15.14 -13.83
C PHE A 754 4.71 -13.71 -14.34
N LEU A 755 3.85 -13.21 -15.21
CA LEU A 755 3.92 -11.87 -15.82
C LEU A 755 2.63 -11.10 -15.56
N ALA A 756 2.62 -9.81 -15.87
CA ALA A 756 1.39 -9.01 -15.83
C ALA A 756 0.39 -9.56 -16.85
N ASP A 757 -0.89 -9.57 -16.47
CA ASP A 757 -1.97 -10.00 -17.36
C ASP A 757 -2.02 -9.15 -18.62
N VAL A 758 -2.21 -9.79 -19.78
CA VAL A 758 -2.30 -9.14 -21.07
C VAL A 758 -3.78 -8.99 -21.45
N TYR A 759 -4.14 -7.81 -21.93
CA TYR A 759 -5.48 -7.51 -22.41
C TYR A 759 -5.45 -7.31 -23.93
N VAL A 760 -6.18 -8.18 -24.65
CA VAL A 760 -6.27 -8.11 -26.11
C VAL A 760 -7.70 -7.77 -26.54
N PRO A 761 -7.90 -7.04 -27.66
CA PRO A 761 -9.24 -6.85 -28.21
C PRO A 761 -9.94 -8.18 -28.49
N CYS A 762 -11.22 -8.26 -28.24
CA CYS A 762 -11.99 -9.48 -28.52
C CYS A 762 -12.06 -9.74 -30.02
N ASP A 763 -11.68 -10.94 -30.47
CA ASP A 763 -11.63 -11.31 -31.90
C ASP A 763 -13.01 -11.27 -32.58
N VAL A 764 -14.09 -11.52 -31.82
CA VAL A 764 -15.47 -11.56 -32.32
C VAL A 764 -16.03 -10.16 -32.52
N CYS A 765 -15.94 -9.29 -31.50
CA CYS A 765 -16.52 -7.95 -31.57
C CYS A 765 -15.51 -6.86 -31.91
N LYS A 766 -14.22 -7.18 -31.98
CA LYS A 766 -13.12 -6.24 -32.27
C LYS A 766 -13.17 -4.97 -31.41
N GLY A 767 -13.50 -5.14 -30.13
CA GLY A 767 -13.59 -4.03 -29.16
C GLY A 767 -14.97 -3.36 -29.06
N SER A 768 -15.90 -3.61 -29.99
CA SER A 768 -17.22 -2.92 -30.03
C SER A 768 -18.17 -3.27 -28.87
N ARG A 769 -17.92 -4.33 -28.10
CA ARG A 769 -18.68 -4.78 -26.92
C ARG A 769 -20.07 -5.38 -27.21
N TYR A 770 -20.62 -5.20 -28.41
CA TYR A 770 -21.97 -5.58 -28.80
C TYR A 770 -22.00 -6.67 -29.88
N ASN A 771 -23.14 -7.32 -30.00
CA ASN A 771 -23.40 -8.21 -31.12
C ASN A 771 -23.80 -7.38 -32.37
N ARG A 772 -23.74 -8.03 -33.54
CA ARG A 772 -23.97 -7.39 -34.84
C ARG A 772 -25.37 -6.78 -34.95
N GLU A 773 -26.39 -7.46 -34.46
CA GLU A 773 -27.78 -7.01 -34.59
C GLU A 773 -28.05 -5.73 -33.80
N THR A 774 -27.39 -5.56 -32.62
CA THR A 774 -27.50 -4.32 -31.83
C THR A 774 -26.81 -3.15 -32.52
N LEU A 775 -25.70 -3.42 -33.24
CA LEU A 775 -24.97 -2.39 -33.98
C LEU A 775 -25.66 -1.94 -35.28
N GLU A 776 -26.66 -2.64 -35.75
CA GLU A 776 -27.48 -2.22 -36.89
C GLU A 776 -28.37 -1.00 -36.56
N VAL A 777 -28.72 -0.81 -35.27
CA VAL A 777 -29.52 0.34 -34.81
C VAL A 777 -28.63 1.58 -34.73
N LYS A 778 -29.06 2.65 -35.42
CA LYS A 778 -28.31 3.89 -35.49
C LYS A 778 -29.13 5.09 -35.02
N TYR A 779 -28.45 6.04 -34.36
CA TYR A 779 -28.98 7.36 -34.05
C TYR A 779 -28.10 8.39 -34.71
N LYS A 780 -28.67 9.27 -35.56
CA LYS A 780 -27.92 10.22 -36.41
C LYS A 780 -26.74 9.56 -37.15
N GLY A 781 -26.92 8.33 -37.67
CA GLY A 781 -25.90 7.60 -38.42
C GLY A 781 -24.82 6.90 -37.56
N LYS A 782 -24.84 7.04 -36.25
CA LYS A 782 -23.87 6.44 -35.34
C LYS A 782 -24.49 5.28 -34.55
N THR A 783 -23.72 4.21 -34.36
CA THR A 783 -24.08 3.07 -33.52
C THR A 783 -23.85 3.38 -32.04
N ILE A 784 -24.38 2.57 -31.14
CA ILE A 784 -24.12 2.71 -29.69
C ILE A 784 -22.62 2.53 -29.35
N SER A 785 -21.90 1.70 -30.10
CA SER A 785 -20.45 1.53 -29.98
C SER A 785 -19.70 2.78 -30.41
N ASP A 786 -20.08 3.39 -31.56
CA ASP A 786 -19.46 4.63 -32.03
C ASP A 786 -19.62 5.77 -31.01
N VAL A 787 -20.76 5.80 -30.31
CA VAL A 787 -21.01 6.80 -29.25
C VAL A 787 -20.08 6.58 -28.05
N LEU A 788 -19.80 5.33 -27.70
CA LEU A 788 -18.83 5.04 -26.63
C LEU A 788 -17.40 5.42 -27.01
N GLU A 789 -17.06 5.38 -28.29
CA GLU A 789 -15.75 5.81 -28.81
C GLU A 789 -15.62 7.32 -28.99
N MET A 790 -16.71 8.09 -28.96
CA MET A 790 -16.67 9.55 -28.98
C MET A 790 -15.98 10.10 -27.74
N THR A 791 -15.21 11.15 -27.91
CA THR A 791 -14.75 12.00 -26.83
C THR A 791 -15.94 12.73 -26.19
N VAL A 792 -15.77 13.22 -24.97
CA VAL A 792 -16.81 14.02 -24.29
C VAL A 792 -17.16 15.26 -25.11
N GLU A 793 -16.17 15.91 -25.73
CA GLU A 793 -16.38 17.09 -26.60
C GLU A 793 -17.21 16.76 -27.85
N GLU A 794 -16.88 15.67 -28.54
CA GLU A 794 -17.64 15.20 -29.72
C GLU A 794 -19.06 14.81 -29.32
N ALA A 795 -19.21 14.10 -28.22
CA ALA A 795 -20.51 13.69 -27.72
C ALA A 795 -21.38 14.89 -27.29
N LEU A 796 -20.78 15.92 -26.73
CA LEU A 796 -21.46 17.15 -26.35
C LEU A 796 -22.09 17.85 -27.56
N LYS A 797 -21.36 17.93 -28.67
CA LYS A 797 -21.85 18.46 -29.95
C LYS A 797 -22.92 17.54 -30.56
N PHE A 798 -22.69 16.22 -30.50
CA PHE A 798 -23.61 15.23 -31.10
C PHE A 798 -24.99 15.19 -30.42
N PHE A 799 -25.02 15.32 -29.09
CA PHE A 799 -26.22 15.32 -28.26
C PHE A 799 -26.71 16.72 -27.86
N GLU A 800 -26.32 17.76 -28.59
CA GLU A 800 -26.66 19.16 -28.25
C GLU A 800 -28.18 19.39 -28.07
N SER A 801 -28.99 18.70 -28.87
CA SER A 801 -30.45 18.79 -28.85
C SER A 801 -31.13 17.99 -27.73
N ILE A 802 -30.39 17.23 -26.91
CA ILE A 802 -30.93 16.38 -25.86
C ILE A 802 -30.51 16.92 -24.48
N PRO A 803 -31.35 17.74 -23.80
CA PRO A 803 -30.95 18.49 -22.59
C PRO A 803 -30.43 17.61 -21.43
N LYS A 804 -31.01 16.42 -21.21
CA LYS A 804 -30.59 15.50 -20.14
C LYS A 804 -29.17 15.00 -20.35
N ILE A 805 -28.83 14.61 -21.57
CA ILE A 805 -27.50 14.10 -21.95
C ILE A 805 -26.51 15.25 -21.96
N LYS A 806 -26.86 16.37 -22.61
CA LYS A 806 -26.05 17.58 -22.71
C LYS A 806 -25.58 18.07 -21.34
N ARG A 807 -26.47 18.16 -20.35
CA ARG A 807 -26.13 18.61 -19.01
C ARG A 807 -25.06 17.76 -18.34
N LYS A 808 -25.14 16.42 -18.42
CA LYS A 808 -24.15 15.52 -17.84
C LYS A 808 -22.82 15.56 -18.57
N LEU A 809 -22.84 15.67 -19.90
CA LEU A 809 -21.63 15.83 -20.70
C LEU A 809 -20.97 17.19 -20.47
N GLN A 810 -21.76 18.25 -20.27
CA GLN A 810 -21.24 19.58 -19.96
C GLN A 810 -20.45 19.58 -18.65
N THR A 811 -20.93 18.91 -17.61
CA THR A 811 -20.19 18.83 -16.36
C THR A 811 -18.86 18.07 -16.49
N LEU A 812 -18.78 17.05 -17.36
CA LEU A 812 -17.52 16.38 -17.69
C LEU A 812 -16.56 17.31 -18.44
N TYR A 813 -17.10 18.10 -19.37
CA TYR A 813 -16.32 19.09 -20.11
C TYR A 813 -15.78 20.22 -19.22
N ASP A 814 -16.62 20.73 -18.31
CA ASP A 814 -16.29 21.83 -17.40
C ASP A 814 -15.16 21.46 -16.42
N VAL A 815 -15.06 20.20 -16.04
CA VAL A 815 -13.93 19.70 -15.21
C VAL A 815 -12.66 19.39 -16.03
N GLY A 816 -12.63 19.77 -17.30
CA GLY A 816 -11.45 19.58 -18.15
C GLY A 816 -11.27 18.18 -18.73
N LEU A 817 -12.34 17.37 -18.80
CA LEU A 817 -12.31 16.00 -19.34
C LEU A 817 -12.90 15.90 -20.77
N GLY A 818 -12.81 16.98 -21.56
CA GLY A 818 -13.32 17.01 -22.93
C GLY A 818 -12.69 15.96 -23.85
N TYR A 819 -11.46 15.59 -23.61
CA TYR A 819 -10.64 14.68 -24.44
C TYR A 819 -10.85 13.18 -24.17
N ILE A 820 -11.38 12.78 -23.00
CA ILE A 820 -11.59 11.36 -22.68
C ILE A 820 -12.73 10.77 -23.49
N LYS A 821 -12.62 9.49 -23.88
CA LYS A 821 -13.71 8.77 -24.53
C LYS A 821 -14.78 8.37 -23.53
N LEU A 822 -16.05 8.39 -23.91
CA LEU A 822 -17.18 8.00 -23.06
C LEU A 822 -17.07 6.54 -22.59
N GLY A 823 -16.61 5.65 -23.46
CA GLY A 823 -16.42 4.22 -23.20
C GLY A 823 -15.04 3.83 -22.67
N GLN A 824 -14.15 4.80 -22.40
CA GLN A 824 -12.80 4.53 -21.88
C GLN A 824 -12.87 3.70 -20.59
N SER A 825 -12.11 2.61 -20.54
CA SER A 825 -12.10 1.75 -19.35
C SER A 825 -11.63 2.51 -18.10
N ALA A 826 -12.30 2.28 -16.98
CA ALA A 826 -11.89 2.84 -15.69
C ALA A 826 -10.45 2.48 -15.29
N THR A 827 -9.93 1.36 -15.78
CA THR A 827 -8.58 0.87 -15.49
C THR A 827 -7.48 1.62 -16.26
N THR A 828 -7.85 2.37 -17.31
CA THR A 828 -6.92 3.18 -18.13
C THR A 828 -6.94 4.67 -17.76
N LEU A 829 -7.86 5.08 -16.88
CA LEU A 829 -7.91 6.45 -16.38
C LEU A 829 -6.81 6.67 -15.33
N SER A 830 -6.19 7.84 -15.38
CA SER A 830 -5.32 8.31 -14.29
C SER A 830 -6.12 8.57 -13.01
N GLY A 831 -5.45 8.64 -11.86
CA GLY A 831 -6.10 8.96 -10.58
C GLY A 831 -6.83 10.30 -10.61
N GLY A 832 -6.22 11.33 -11.21
CA GLY A 832 -6.81 12.65 -11.36
C GLY A 832 -8.00 12.67 -12.34
N GLU A 833 -7.97 11.90 -13.43
CA GLU A 833 -9.12 11.76 -14.34
C GLU A 833 -10.29 11.07 -13.63
N ALA A 834 -10.03 9.98 -12.90
CA ALA A 834 -11.06 9.28 -12.12
C ALA A 834 -11.72 10.21 -11.09
N GLN A 835 -10.92 11.01 -10.39
CA GLN A 835 -11.38 11.99 -9.42
C GLN A 835 -12.27 13.06 -10.06
N ARG A 836 -11.88 13.60 -11.23
CA ARG A 836 -12.68 14.58 -11.98
C ARG A 836 -13.98 13.99 -12.52
N VAL A 837 -14.01 12.71 -12.93
CA VAL A 837 -15.25 12.00 -13.28
C VAL A 837 -16.19 11.91 -12.08
N LYS A 838 -15.68 11.62 -10.88
CA LYS A 838 -16.47 11.62 -9.64
C LYS A 838 -17.04 13.01 -9.36
N LEU A 839 -16.20 14.05 -9.44
CA LEU A 839 -16.59 15.44 -9.23
C LEU A 839 -17.70 15.88 -10.21
N SER A 840 -17.57 15.57 -11.51
CA SER A 840 -18.57 15.90 -12.53
C SER A 840 -19.93 15.26 -12.26
N THR A 841 -19.94 14.04 -11.70
CA THR A 841 -21.16 13.36 -11.32
C THR A 841 -21.90 14.11 -10.21
N GLU A 842 -21.17 14.59 -9.20
CA GLU A 842 -21.78 15.35 -8.10
C GLU A 842 -22.27 16.75 -8.55
N LEU A 843 -21.53 17.42 -9.42
CA LEU A 843 -21.94 18.70 -10.04
C LEU A 843 -23.23 18.59 -10.86
N SER A 844 -23.48 17.41 -11.45
CA SER A 844 -24.72 17.20 -12.22
C SER A 844 -25.99 17.12 -11.36
N LYS A 845 -25.86 16.94 -10.03
CA LYS A 845 -26.97 16.85 -9.07
C LYS A 845 -27.42 18.25 -8.61
N ARG A 846 -28.63 18.35 -8.06
CA ARG A 846 -29.07 19.60 -7.44
C ARG A 846 -28.35 19.82 -6.12
N PRO A 847 -27.75 21.00 -5.88
CA PRO A 847 -27.12 21.31 -4.60
C PRO A 847 -28.19 21.47 -3.51
N THR A 848 -27.88 21.00 -2.31
CA THR A 848 -28.74 21.19 -1.12
C THR A 848 -28.29 22.41 -0.31
N GLY A 849 -27.07 22.90 -0.51
CA GLY A 849 -26.45 23.98 0.25
C GLY A 849 -25.96 23.58 1.66
N ARG A 850 -26.05 22.28 2.00
CA ARG A 850 -25.64 21.73 3.30
C ARG A 850 -24.72 20.49 3.14
N THR A 851 -24.25 20.25 1.93
CA THR A 851 -23.35 19.13 1.64
C THR A 851 -21.91 19.53 1.91
N ILE A 852 -21.14 18.63 2.54
CA ILE A 852 -19.68 18.77 2.69
C ILE A 852 -18.96 17.89 1.67
N TYR A 853 -18.12 18.51 0.87
CA TYR A 853 -17.25 17.84 -0.11
C TYR A 853 -15.85 17.74 0.44
N ILE A 854 -15.28 16.56 0.41
CA ILE A 854 -13.91 16.28 0.83
C ILE A 854 -13.11 15.81 -0.38
N LEU A 855 -12.05 16.51 -0.71
CA LEU A 855 -11.16 16.18 -1.85
C LEU A 855 -9.74 15.96 -1.35
N ASP A 856 -9.10 14.94 -1.86
CA ASP A 856 -7.72 14.59 -1.53
C ASP A 856 -6.82 14.84 -2.73
N GLU A 857 -5.96 15.85 -2.65
CA GLU A 857 -5.01 16.29 -3.67
C GLU A 857 -5.62 16.35 -5.10
N PRO A 858 -6.69 17.16 -5.32
CA PRO A 858 -7.42 17.17 -6.59
C PRO A 858 -6.62 17.78 -7.77
N THR A 859 -5.50 18.44 -7.52
CA THR A 859 -4.63 19.00 -8.56
C THR A 859 -3.58 18.03 -9.09
N THR A 860 -3.55 16.82 -8.57
CA THR A 860 -2.63 15.76 -8.99
C THR A 860 -2.67 15.54 -10.50
N GLY A 861 -1.52 15.66 -11.18
CA GLY A 861 -1.42 15.46 -12.64
C GLY A 861 -2.09 16.53 -13.48
N LEU A 862 -2.36 17.71 -12.93
CA LEU A 862 -2.99 18.81 -13.65
C LEU A 862 -2.00 19.90 -14.01
N HIS A 863 -2.05 20.31 -15.28
CA HIS A 863 -1.43 21.55 -15.73
C HIS A 863 -2.13 22.75 -15.07
N THR A 864 -1.41 23.87 -14.86
CA THR A 864 -1.93 25.09 -14.22
C THR A 864 -3.23 25.61 -14.87
N ALA A 865 -3.38 25.47 -16.18
CA ALA A 865 -4.62 25.83 -16.89
C ALA A 865 -5.82 24.94 -16.46
N ASP A 866 -5.59 23.66 -16.18
CA ASP A 866 -6.63 22.74 -15.71
C ASP A 866 -6.91 22.94 -14.22
N VAL A 867 -5.89 23.30 -13.42
CA VAL A 867 -6.03 23.73 -12.02
C VAL A 867 -6.93 24.94 -11.94
N HIS A 868 -6.76 25.93 -12.84
CA HIS A 868 -7.61 27.12 -12.90
C HIS A 868 -9.09 26.76 -13.08
N LYS A 869 -9.41 25.88 -14.06
CA LYS A 869 -10.78 25.39 -14.27
C LYS A 869 -11.34 24.64 -13.06
N LEU A 870 -10.49 23.82 -12.41
CA LEU A 870 -10.90 23.09 -11.22
C LEU A 870 -11.26 24.04 -10.08
N ILE A 871 -10.45 25.08 -9.85
CA ILE A 871 -10.73 26.10 -8.83
C ILE A 871 -12.09 26.78 -9.09
N ASP A 872 -12.38 27.15 -10.34
CA ASP A 872 -13.66 27.74 -10.71
C ASP A 872 -14.83 26.83 -10.37
N VAL A 873 -14.66 25.53 -10.58
CA VAL A 873 -15.66 24.52 -10.22
C VAL A 873 -15.85 24.39 -8.70
N LEU A 874 -14.75 24.36 -7.95
CA LEU A 874 -14.79 24.29 -6.48
C LEU A 874 -15.42 25.56 -5.87
N GLN A 875 -15.09 26.73 -6.39
CA GLN A 875 -15.68 27.99 -5.99
C GLN A 875 -17.21 28.01 -6.22
N LYS A 876 -17.68 27.53 -7.38
CA LYS A 876 -19.12 27.38 -7.67
C LYS A 876 -19.83 26.44 -6.69
N LEU A 877 -19.18 25.38 -6.22
CA LEU A 877 -19.76 24.50 -5.20
C LEU A 877 -19.99 25.25 -3.88
N VAL A 878 -19.01 26.07 -3.47
CA VAL A 878 -19.11 26.88 -2.25
C VAL A 878 -20.15 28.00 -2.40
N ASP A 879 -20.22 28.65 -3.57
CA ASP A 879 -21.20 29.69 -3.87
C ASP A 879 -22.66 29.20 -3.80
N ASN A 880 -22.84 27.88 -4.03
CA ASN A 880 -24.13 27.20 -3.83
C ASN A 880 -24.42 26.83 -2.36
N GLY A 881 -23.66 27.37 -1.41
CA GLY A 881 -23.83 27.18 0.04
C GLY A 881 -23.17 25.94 0.64
N ASN A 882 -22.52 25.10 -0.16
CA ASN A 882 -21.87 23.89 0.33
C ASN A 882 -20.52 24.19 1.00
N SER A 883 -20.01 23.25 1.76
CA SER A 883 -18.66 23.31 2.35
C SER A 883 -17.71 22.44 1.53
N VAL A 884 -16.54 22.97 1.22
CA VAL A 884 -15.50 22.24 0.47
C VAL A 884 -14.24 22.17 1.32
N ILE A 885 -13.77 20.96 1.62
CA ILE A 885 -12.51 20.70 2.33
C ILE A 885 -11.57 20.00 1.35
N VAL A 886 -10.39 20.57 1.18
CA VAL A 886 -9.38 20.04 0.25
C VAL A 886 -8.07 19.83 0.99
N ILE A 887 -7.51 18.63 0.88
CA ILE A 887 -6.09 18.40 1.24
C ILE A 887 -5.27 18.84 0.03
N GLU A 888 -4.37 19.79 0.18
CA GLU A 888 -3.61 20.33 -0.94
C GLU A 888 -2.20 20.81 -0.57
N HIS A 889 -1.33 20.75 -1.59
CA HIS A 889 0.03 21.24 -1.57
C HIS A 889 0.27 22.32 -2.63
N ASN A 890 -0.59 22.40 -3.65
CA ASN A 890 -0.51 23.38 -4.71
C ASN A 890 -0.84 24.78 -4.18
N LEU A 891 0.13 25.69 -4.25
CA LEU A 891 -0.01 27.04 -3.71
C LEU A 891 -1.06 27.87 -4.45
N ASP A 892 -1.32 27.58 -5.73
CA ASP A 892 -2.34 28.25 -6.51
C ASP A 892 -3.76 27.95 -5.98
N VAL A 893 -3.99 26.73 -5.51
CA VAL A 893 -5.24 26.38 -4.83
C VAL A 893 -5.28 26.99 -3.43
N ILE A 894 -4.20 26.86 -2.67
CA ILE A 894 -4.11 27.32 -1.29
C ILE A 894 -4.36 28.84 -1.19
N LYS A 895 -3.79 29.63 -2.12
CA LYS A 895 -4.00 31.09 -2.16
C LYS A 895 -5.46 31.49 -2.41
N THR A 896 -6.29 30.61 -2.99
CA THR A 896 -7.71 30.88 -3.28
C THR A 896 -8.66 30.42 -2.17
N ALA A 897 -8.16 29.71 -1.15
CA ALA A 897 -8.97 29.23 -0.03
C ALA A 897 -9.50 30.38 0.85
N ASP A 898 -10.68 30.18 1.43
CA ASP A 898 -11.24 31.09 2.43
C ASP A 898 -10.59 30.86 3.80
N HIS A 899 -10.29 29.61 4.12
CA HIS A 899 -9.68 29.17 5.39
C HIS A 899 -8.63 28.10 5.17
N ILE A 900 -7.55 28.12 5.95
CA ILE A 900 -6.47 27.14 5.90
C ILE A 900 -6.25 26.57 7.29
N ILE A 901 -6.06 25.26 7.38
CA ILE A 901 -5.61 24.55 8.58
C ILE A 901 -4.27 23.89 8.26
N ASP A 902 -3.18 24.39 8.84
CA ASP A 902 -1.83 23.93 8.57
C ASP A 902 -1.37 22.96 9.66
N LEU A 903 -1.07 21.71 9.27
CA LEU A 903 -0.61 20.65 10.16
C LEU A 903 0.91 20.48 10.07
N GLY A 904 1.52 20.21 11.21
CA GLY A 904 2.97 20.03 11.29
C GLY A 904 3.48 19.91 12.73
N PRO A 905 4.66 20.50 13.02
CA PRO A 905 5.56 21.22 12.09
C PRO A 905 6.31 20.31 11.10
N GLU A 906 6.53 19.05 11.46
CA GLU A 906 7.23 18.06 10.64
C GLU A 906 6.34 16.84 10.32
N GLY A 907 6.89 15.85 9.60
CA GLY A 907 6.24 14.56 9.36
C GLY A 907 6.42 13.55 10.51
N GLY A 908 5.63 12.48 10.50
CA GLY A 908 5.73 11.37 11.46
C GLY A 908 5.53 11.79 12.91
N ASP A 909 6.37 11.30 13.81
CA ASP A 909 6.25 11.54 15.27
C ASP A 909 6.40 13.01 15.68
N LYS A 910 7.10 13.79 14.90
CA LYS A 910 7.29 15.24 15.12
C LYS A 910 6.13 16.08 14.57
N GLY A 911 5.21 15.46 13.81
CA GLY A 911 4.02 16.08 13.27
C GLY A 911 2.78 15.95 14.17
N GLY A 912 1.62 16.01 13.56
CA GLY A 912 0.33 15.73 14.21
C GLY A 912 -0.22 16.85 15.08
N LYS A 913 0.24 18.09 14.89
CA LYS A 913 -0.26 19.28 15.59
C LYS A 913 -0.77 20.32 14.59
N ILE A 914 -1.68 21.16 15.02
CA ILE A 914 -2.05 22.38 14.26
C ILE A 914 -0.94 23.40 14.50
N VAL A 915 -0.30 23.84 13.42
CA VAL A 915 0.73 24.91 13.47
C VAL A 915 0.04 26.27 13.50
N VAL A 916 -0.95 26.44 12.66
CA VAL A 916 -1.74 27.67 12.53
C VAL A 916 -3.01 27.37 11.76
N ASP A 917 -4.10 28.08 12.05
CA ASP A 917 -5.36 28.10 11.30
C ASP A 917 -5.81 29.54 11.09
N GLY A 918 -6.47 29.82 9.97
CA GLY A 918 -6.93 31.15 9.59
C GLY A 918 -6.96 31.37 8.09
N THR A 919 -7.03 32.65 7.68
CA THR A 919 -7.00 33.03 6.27
C THR A 919 -5.59 32.87 5.67
N PRO A 920 -5.45 32.77 4.35
CA PRO A 920 -4.13 32.73 3.70
C PRO A 920 -3.21 33.90 4.11
N GLU A 921 -3.76 35.08 4.30
CA GLU A 921 -3.04 36.28 4.70
C GLU A 921 -2.52 36.16 6.15
N GLU A 922 -3.27 35.51 7.04
CA GLU A 922 -2.86 35.26 8.43
C GLU A 922 -1.77 34.20 8.50
N ILE A 923 -1.96 33.09 7.73
CA ILE A 923 -0.98 31.99 7.66
C ILE A 923 0.38 32.51 7.13
N SER A 924 0.39 33.38 6.13
CA SER A 924 1.60 33.95 5.53
C SER A 924 2.47 34.75 6.50
N LYS A 925 1.88 35.22 7.61
CA LYS A 925 2.60 35.95 8.69
C LYS A 925 3.26 35.04 9.71
N ASN A 926 2.88 33.74 9.74
CA ASN A 926 3.39 32.79 10.72
C ASN A 926 4.73 32.18 10.25
N LYS A 927 5.81 32.53 10.93
CA LYS A 927 7.16 32.02 10.61
C LYS A 927 7.35 30.52 10.87
N LYS A 928 6.48 29.89 11.68
CA LYS A 928 6.58 28.46 12.00
C LYS A 928 5.89 27.57 10.94
N SER A 929 5.02 28.16 10.13
CA SER A 929 4.34 27.48 9.04
C SER A 929 5.23 27.47 7.79
N TYR A 930 5.62 26.29 7.33
CA TYR A 930 6.31 26.17 6.04
C TYR A 930 5.39 26.62 4.90
N THR A 931 4.15 26.18 4.89
CA THR A 931 3.13 26.65 3.92
C THR A 931 3.05 28.17 3.90
N GLY A 932 3.03 28.80 5.09
CA GLY A 932 2.96 30.26 5.22
C GLY A 932 4.18 30.97 4.62
N GLN A 933 5.37 30.40 4.77
CA GLN A 933 6.61 30.97 4.21
C GLN A 933 6.58 31.02 2.67
N TYR A 934 6.13 29.93 2.02
CA TYR A 934 6.00 29.88 0.56
C TYR A 934 4.82 30.72 0.06
N LEU A 935 3.70 30.69 0.76
CA LEU A 935 2.51 31.48 0.43
C LEU A 935 2.79 33.00 0.47
N LYS A 936 3.64 33.45 1.39
CA LYS A 936 4.05 34.85 1.49
C LYS A 936 4.70 35.37 0.21
N LYS A 937 5.48 34.54 -0.49
CA LYS A 937 6.11 34.94 -1.76
C LYS A 937 5.04 35.27 -2.80
N ILE A 938 4.06 34.39 -2.96
CA ILE A 938 3.00 34.53 -3.98
C ILE A 938 1.99 35.66 -3.63
N LEU A 939 1.66 35.86 -2.36
CA LEU A 939 0.76 36.92 -1.95
C LEU A 939 1.40 38.33 -2.03
N ASN A 940 2.74 38.41 -1.97
CA ASN A 940 3.47 39.70 -2.08
C ASN A 940 3.82 40.08 -3.53
N GLU A 941 3.66 39.20 -4.51
CA GLU A 941 3.84 39.46 -5.93
C GLU A 941 2.60 40.16 -6.55
N LYS A 942 2.09 41.20 -5.85
CA LYS A 942 0.99 42.07 -6.35
C LYS A 942 1.48 43.12 -7.33
#